data_26c9d45e71361162a7108c1d229bd99e
#
_entry.id   26c9d45e71361162a7108c1d229bd99e
#
_cell.length_a   1.000
_cell.length_b   1.000
_cell.length_c   1.000
_cell.angle_alpha   90.00
_cell.angle_beta   90.00
_cell.angle_gamma   90.00
#
_symmetry.space_group_name_H-M   'P 1'
#
loop_
_entity.id
_entity.type
_entity.pdbx_description
1 polymer ?
#
loop_
_entity_poly.entity_id
_entity_poly.type
_entity_poly.pdbx_seq_one_letter_code
_entity_poly.pdbx_strand_id
1 'polypeptide(L)'
;MSILCTLKNINLAFGTKIIFKDAFLTLNKGEKVGLIGPNGKGKSSLFKILSSQIEPDRSAPPFTFDKTKSSKDLEGGFSVFLVPQEIPLLENDTITVKNFIFRFYPHLEDLTRKLDDIHLKLEQNGEENAHQKLINRQKELLEEMDHLGGWQIIQLYESYLKYFGHLDLNKKVITLSGGEKKKILLGLGLSSPANLILWDEPTNHLDLDTIKRFEEELSNLGKTFLIISHDRYLLTKLTTKIIHLQNGKIDSFSGNYSDYLDHMEKTEVERLKLVEKLKNSLRRETEWMRQGIKARGCRSKKRVENFHKLSNSLAEIKGKARQALSLNVEDSQRKTKTLVDLKNVDLAFKNKTLFQNVSLTLKKGDKVGLLGPNGSGKTSLMKMILGNISPLKGDLKKADGVKIQYFSQDRDELSPEKTPFEILGEGTDFITMPDDRRIHVSGYLKKFMFSQDDLHRPLKTFSGGERNRLQMALNLKRPGDIWIFDEPTNDLDLETIQVLEKELENFGGSLILISHDRAFLNSVTNKVWLIQDEKVEFFSGGYEQVEPYLEALILEKQLLDSEPKEIKKEKPSPPKKIKMTNKEKMRFKVIESEIESNESKLEQIQEELANFDYASLSEEKSKYLGQLNEDQTNLENKILELYEEFEDLQLKTP
;
A
#
# COMPACT_ATOMS: atom_id res chain seq x y z
N MET A 1 7.83 -15.16 23.52
CA MET A 1 7.06 -15.22 22.26
C MET A 1 7.10 -16.66 21.76
N SER A 2 5.97 -17.26 21.45
CA SER A 2 5.90 -18.63 20.93
C SER A 2 6.24 -18.63 19.43
N ILE A 3 7.08 -19.58 19.01
CA ILE A 3 7.45 -19.74 17.60
C ILE A 3 6.25 -20.30 16.83
N LEU A 4 5.86 -19.63 15.75
CA LEU A 4 4.80 -20.07 14.85
C LEU A 4 5.33 -21.08 13.82
N CYS A 5 6.42 -20.75 13.13
CA CYS A 5 7.10 -21.66 12.21
C CYS A 5 8.60 -21.34 12.10
N THR A 6 9.38 -22.35 11.73
CA THR A 6 10.81 -22.20 11.45
C THR A 6 11.16 -22.97 10.18
N LEU A 7 11.81 -22.27 9.27
CA LEU A 7 12.41 -22.86 8.06
C LEU A 7 13.93 -22.85 8.20
N LYS A 8 14.57 -24.01 8.05
CA LYS A 8 16.03 -24.14 8.16
C LYS A 8 16.61 -24.73 6.88
N ASN A 9 17.79 -24.25 6.48
CA ASN A 9 18.53 -24.76 5.34
C ASN A 9 17.73 -24.78 4.04
N ILE A 10 17.06 -23.65 3.76
CA ILE A 10 16.28 -23.50 2.53
C ILE A 10 17.26 -23.35 1.36
N ASN A 11 17.20 -24.29 0.43
CA ASN A 11 17.89 -24.22 -0.85
C ASN A 11 16.88 -24.33 -1.98
N LEU A 12 16.95 -23.41 -2.93
CA LEU A 12 16.07 -23.37 -4.09
C LEU A 12 16.81 -22.78 -5.28
N ALA A 13 16.77 -23.47 -6.41
CA ALA A 13 17.32 -22.98 -7.67
C ALA A 13 16.32 -23.21 -8.82
N PHE A 14 16.28 -22.27 -9.76
CA PHE A 14 15.56 -22.43 -11.03
C PHE A 14 16.56 -22.42 -12.18
N GLY A 15 16.82 -23.59 -12.72
CA GLY A 15 17.88 -23.81 -13.72
C GLY A 15 19.24 -23.45 -13.13
N THR A 16 19.95 -22.48 -13.69
CA THR A 16 21.25 -22.00 -13.21
C THR A 16 21.15 -20.90 -12.15
N LYS A 17 19.95 -20.34 -11.90
CA LYS A 17 19.75 -19.23 -10.98
C LYS A 17 19.44 -19.74 -9.57
N ILE A 18 20.39 -19.55 -8.66
CA ILE A 18 20.19 -19.82 -7.22
C ILE A 18 19.31 -18.72 -6.63
N ILE A 19 18.18 -19.12 -6.03
CA ILE A 19 17.24 -18.23 -5.35
C ILE A 19 17.52 -18.18 -3.85
N PHE A 20 17.66 -19.36 -3.21
CA PHE A 20 18.03 -19.47 -1.80
C PHE A 20 19.22 -20.42 -1.64
N LYS A 21 20.10 -20.06 -0.71
CA LYS A 21 21.26 -20.87 -0.33
C LYS A 21 21.40 -20.85 1.19
N ASP A 22 21.14 -22.00 1.82
CA ASP A 22 21.19 -22.19 3.27
C ASP A 22 20.44 -21.12 4.05
N ALA A 23 19.28 -20.70 3.52
CA ALA A 23 18.50 -19.63 4.10
C ALA A 23 17.76 -20.12 5.36
N PHE A 24 17.59 -19.21 6.32
CA PHE A 24 16.96 -19.47 7.60
C PHE A 24 15.88 -18.41 7.88
N LEU A 25 14.69 -18.86 8.34
CA LEU A 25 13.59 -17.98 8.68
C LEU A 25 12.88 -18.49 9.93
N THR A 26 12.63 -17.60 10.89
CA THR A 26 11.76 -17.85 12.04
C THR A 26 10.69 -16.78 12.14
N LEU A 27 9.45 -17.21 12.30
CA LEU A 27 8.28 -16.36 12.54
C LEU A 27 7.68 -16.72 13.90
N ASN A 28 7.38 -15.71 14.71
CA ASN A 28 6.72 -15.87 15.99
C ASN A 28 5.23 -15.52 15.87
N LYS A 29 4.43 -16.05 16.82
CA LYS A 29 2.98 -15.76 16.88
C LYS A 29 2.75 -14.28 17.17
N GLY A 30 1.89 -13.63 16.37
CA GLY A 30 1.54 -12.22 16.47
C GLY A 30 2.57 -11.26 15.84
N GLU A 31 3.66 -11.76 15.21
CA GLU A 31 4.59 -10.90 14.48
C GLU A 31 3.96 -10.33 13.20
N LYS A 32 4.19 -9.04 12.98
CA LYS A 32 3.82 -8.30 11.76
C LYS A 32 5.09 -8.06 10.96
N VAL A 33 5.29 -8.83 9.89
CA VAL A 33 6.58 -8.91 9.21
C VAL A 33 6.50 -8.35 7.80
N GLY A 34 7.39 -7.40 7.47
CA GLY A 34 7.59 -6.91 6.11
C GLY A 34 8.67 -7.69 5.38
N LEU A 35 8.40 -8.17 4.17
CA LEU A 35 9.35 -8.87 3.30
C LEU A 35 9.77 -7.97 2.15
N ILE A 36 11.03 -7.55 2.15
CA ILE A 36 11.60 -6.65 1.14
C ILE A 36 12.75 -7.29 0.38
N GLY A 37 13.11 -6.72 -0.73
CA GLY A 37 14.22 -7.14 -1.58
C GLY A 37 13.94 -6.91 -3.06
N PRO A 38 14.97 -6.95 -3.92
CA PRO A 38 14.83 -6.70 -5.35
C PRO A 38 13.89 -7.70 -6.04
N ASN A 39 13.28 -7.28 -7.14
CA ASN A 39 12.42 -8.16 -7.93
C ASN A 39 13.20 -9.34 -8.52
N GLY A 40 12.54 -10.50 -8.59
CA GLY A 40 13.16 -11.75 -9.06
C GLY A 40 14.18 -12.39 -8.11
N LYS A 41 14.25 -11.94 -6.84
CA LYS A 41 15.13 -12.54 -5.80
C LYS A 41 14.44 -13.56 -4.91
N GLY A 42 13.18 -13.94 -5.21
CA GLY A 42 12.52 -15.06 -4.55
C GLY A 42 11.49 -14.70 -3.48
N LYS A 43 11.00 -13.43 -3.40
CA LYS A 43 9.95 -13.03 -2.47
C LYS A 43 8.71 -13.94 -2.60
N SER A 44 8.10 -13.98 -3.76
CA SER A 44 6.93 -14.85 -4.03
C SER A 44 7.27 -16.35 -3.98
N SER A 45 8.54 -16.73 -4.25
CA SER A 45 8.99 -18.14 -4.06
C SER A 45 9.00 -18.53 -2.59
N LEU A 46 9.40 -17.61 -1.68
CA LEU A 46 9.32 -17.85 -0.24
C LEU A 46 7.86 -18.03 0.21
N PHE A 47 6.93 -17.24 -0.32
CA PHE A 47 5.51 -17.40 -0.06
C PHE A 47 4.97 -18.75 -0.52
N LYS A 48 5.37 -19.20 -1.70
CA LYS A 48 5.01 -20.52 -2.23
C LYS A 48 5.59 -21.68 -1.41
N ILE A 49 6.80 -21.52 -0.83
CA ILE A 49 7.37 -22.49 0.12
C ILE A 49 6.55 -22.51 1.42
N LEU A 50 6.25 -21.34 2.01
CA LEU A 50 5.46 -21.23 3.24
C LEU A 50 4.04 -21.79 3.07
N SER A 51 3.41 -21.59 1.90
CA SER A 51 2.10 -22.14 1.56
C SER A 51 2.15 -23.59 1.05
N SER A 52 3.33 -24.22 1.04
CA SER A 52 3.54 -25.60 0.57
C SER A 52 3.16 -25.85 -0.90
N GLN A 53 3.20 -24.80 -1.72
CA GLN A 53 2.99 -24.90 -3.18
C GLN A 53 4.26 -25.32 -3.93
N ILE A 54 5.44 -25.03 -3.37
CA ILE A 54 6.74 -25.42 -3.90
C ILE A 54 7.54 -26.08 -2.77
N GLU A 55 8.12 -27.23 -3.06
CA GLU A 55 9.11 -27.85 -2.17
C GLU A 55 10.51 -27.33 -2.52
N PRO A 56 11.33 -26.96 -1.53
CA PRO A 56 12.73 -26.61 -1.74
C PRO A 56 13.54 -27.80 -2.22
N ASP A 57 14.72 -27.53 -2.80
CA ASP A 57 15.63 -28.59 -3.27
C ASP A 57 16.08 -29.48 -2.10
N ARG A 58 15.98 -30.80 -2.26
CA ARG A 58 16.29 -31.80 -1.23
C ARG A 58 17.78 -32.10 -1.08
N SER A 59 18.69 -31.31 -1.64
CA SER A 59 20.12 -31.52 -1.51
C SER A 59 20.60 -31.28 -0.07
N ALA A 60 21.41 -32.20 0.44
CA ALA A 60 21.90 -32.23 1.82
C ALA A 60 22.55 -30.90 2.30
N PRO A 61 22.31 -30.47 3.55
CA PRO A 61 21.49 -31.11 4.57
C PRO A 61 19.99 -30.95 4.32
N PRO A 62 19.15 -31.90 4.80
CA PRO A 62 17.75 -31.93 4.49
C PRO A 62 17.04 -30.64 4.99
N PHE A 63 16.15 -30.13 4.14
CA PHE A 63 15.22 -29.09 4.50
C PHE A 63 14.35 -29.54 5.69
N THR A 64 14.28 -28.72 6.73
CA THR A 64 13.40 -28.96 7.86
C THR A 64 12.37 -27.84 7.97
N PHE A 65 11.12 -28.19 7.70
CA PHE A 65 9.95 -27.36 7.98
C PHE A 65 9.24 -28.00 9.18
N ASP A 66 9.49 -27.44 10.35
CA ASP A 66 8.94 -28.01 11.59
C ASP A 66 7.48 -27.56 11.79
N LYS A 67 6.56 -28.21 11.06
CA LYS A 67 5.13 -28.07 11.26
C LYS A 67 4.66 -28.74 12.58
N THR A 68 5.41 -29.70 13.08
CA THR A 68 4.95 -30.58 14.18
C THR A 68 5.09 -29.96 15.55
N LYS A 69 6.06 -29.07 15.77
CA LYS A 69 6.20 -28.34 17.04
C LYS A 69 5.15 -27.25 17.19
N SER A 70 4.74 -26.62 16.10
CA SER A 70 3.72 -25.58 16.11
C SER A 70 2.28 -26.11 16.21
N SER A 71 2.03 -27.37 15.77
CA SER A 71 0.67 -27.94 15.75
C SER A 71 0.18 -28.44 17.11
N LYS A 72 1.06 -28.70 18.08
CA LYS A 72 0.66 -29.19 19.41
C LYS A 72 0.21 -28.09 20.39
N ASP A 73 0.65 -26.85 20.15
CA ASP A 73 0.36 -25.70 21.04
C ASP A 73 -0.65 -24.71 20.44
N LEU A 74 -1.14 -24.95 19.22
CA LEU A 74 -2.13 -24.10 18.54
C LEU A 74 -3.46 -24.85 18.46
N GLU A 75 -4.50 -24.31 19.05
CA GLU A 75 -5.87 -24.73 18.79
C GLU A 75 -6.13 -24.60 17.27
N GLY A 76 -6.41 -25.71 16.58
CA GLY A 76 -6.65 -25.78 15.14
C GLY A 76 -5.44 -26.06 14.25
N GLY A 77 -4.20 -26.24 14.78
CA GLY A 77 -2.99 -26.55 14.01
C GLY A 77 -2.40 -25.35 13.26
N PHE A 78 -1.25 -25.56 12.56
CA PHE A 78 -0.63 -24.54 11.73
C PHE A 78 -1.32 -24.41 10.37
N SER A 79 -1.86 -23.25 10.10
CA SER A 79 -2.54 -22.93 8.83
C SER A 79 -2.00 -21.66 8.21
N VAL A 80 -1.82 -21.69 6.88
CA VAL A 80 -1.31 -20.57 6.09
C VAL A 80 -2.32 -20.21 5.01
N PHE A 81 -2.60 -18.94 4.86
CA PHE A 81 -3.40 -18.40 3.77
C PHE A 81 -2.57 -17.45 2.92
N LEU A 82 -2.43 -17.75 1.64
CA LEU A 82 -1.76 -16.89 0.66
C LEU A 82 -2.78 -16.05 -0.09
N VAL A 83 -2.67 -14.74 0.06
CA VAL A 83 -3.38 -13.76 -0.76
C VAL A 83 -2.48 -13.42 -1.95
N PRO A 84 -2.85 -13.88 -3.17
CA PRO A 84 -2.00 -13.69 -4.34
C PRO A 84 -2.01 -12.23 -4.82
N GLN A 85 -1.01 -11.87 -5.61
CA GLN A 85 -0.92 -10.56 -6.23
C GLN A 85 -2.10 -10.29 -7.18
N GLU A 86 -2.53 -11.28 -7.94
CA GLU A 86 -3.66 -11.22 -8.88
C GLU A 86 -4.60 -12.38 -8.68
N ILE A 87 -5.87 -12.17 -9.04
CA ILE A 87 -6.87 -13.25 -9.03
C ILE A 87 -6.56 -14.21 -10.17
N PRO A 88 -6.36 -15.51 -9.90
CA PRO A 88 -6.20 -16.52 -10.95
C PRO A 88 -7.56 -16.80 -11.61
N LEU A 89 -7.87 -16.11 -12.71
CA LEU A 89 -9.09 -16.29 -13.50
C LEU A 89 -8.80 -17.12 -14.75
N LEU A 90 -9.75 -17.98 -15.10
CA LEU A 90 -9.80 -18.62 -16.41
C LEU A 90 -10.62 -17.75 -17.38
N GLU A 91 -10.33 -17.81 -18.68
CA GLU A 91 -10.97 -16.95 -19.70
C GLU A 91 -12.51 -17.04 -19.70
N ASN A 92 -13.09 -18.18 -19.30
CA ASN A 92 -14.53 -18.43 -19.26
C ASN A 92 -15.10 -18.46 -17.83
N ASP A 93 -14.48 -17.82 -16.89
CA ASP A 93 -14.88 -17.85 -15.48
C ASP A 93 -16.20 -17.09 -15.25
N THR A 94 -17.23 -17.80 -14.83
CA THR A 94 -18.56 -17.24 -14.57
C THR A 94 -18.84 -16.98 -13.09
N ILE A 95 -17.83 -17.18 -12.24
CA ILE A 95 -17.98 -17.07 -10.79
C ILE A 95 -18.38 -15.64 -10.37
N THR A 96 -19.34 -15.52 -9.45
CA THR A 96 -19.76 -14.24 -8.89
C THR A 96 -18.87 -13.81 -7.74
N VAL A 97 -18.91 -12.51 -7.41
CA VAL A 97 -18.16 -11.95 -6.28
C VAL A 97 -18.49 -12.67 -4.98
N LYS A 98 -19.79 -12.95 -4.74
CA LYS A 98 -20.23 -13.68 -3.54
C LYS A 98 -19.63 -15.08 -3.46
N ASN A 99 -19.64 -15.83 -4.55
CA ASN A 99 -19.22 -17.22 -4.57
C ASN A 99 -17.70 -17.39 -4.71
N PHE A 100 -16.96 -16.30 -4.92
CA PHE A 100 -15.51 -16.38 -5.14
C PHE A 100 -14.74 -16.92 -3.92
N ILE A 101 -15.26 -16.75 -2.71
CA ILE A 101 -14.70 -17.30 -1.48
C ILE A 101 -14.58 -18.83 -1.53
N PHE A 102 -15.53 -19.52 -2.17
CA PHE A 102 -15.57 -20.99 -2.24
C PHE A 102 -14.40 -21.59 -3.02
N ARG A 103 -13.76 -20.80 -3.88
CA ARG A 103 -12.53 -21.24 -4.58
C ARG A 103 -11.37 -21.51 -3.62
N PHE A 104 -11.36 -20.83 -2.49
CA PHE A 104 -10.34 -20.98 -1.44
C PHE A 104 -10.80 -21.92 -0.31
N TYR A 105 -12.11 -22.15 -0.22
CA TYR A 105 -12.75 -23.03 0.76
C TYR A 105 -13.73 -23.99 0.10
N PRO A 106 -13.24 -24.98 -0.69
CA PRO A 106 -14.11 -25.91 -1.43
C PRO A 106 -15.05 -26.72 -0.54
N HIS A 107 -14.64 -27.04 0.69
CA HIS A 107 -15.49 -27.74 1.66
C HIS A 107 -16.73 -26.91 2.05
N LEU A 108 -16.59 -25.60 2.17
CA LEU A 108 -17.74 -24.72 2.47
C LEU A 108 -18.71 -24.66 1.29
N GLU A 109 -18.22 -24.71 0.04
CA GLU A 109 -19.07 -24.77 -1.14
C GLU A 109 -19.94 -26.05 -1.13
N ASP A 110 -19.31 -27.20 -0.89
CA ASP A 110 -19.99 -28.49 -0.87
C ASP A 110 -21.05 -28.56 0.25
N LEU A 111 -20.71 -28.04 1.44
CA LEU A 111 -21.65 -27.94 2.56
C LEU A 111 -22.82 -27.00 2.24
N THR A 112 -22.54 -25.80 1.69
CA THR A 112 -23.58 -24.84 1.32
C THR A 112 -24.52 -25.42 0.28
N ARG A 113 -23.97 -26.05 -0.78
CA ARG A 113 -24.77 -26.71 -1.81
C ARG A 113 -25.66 -27.84 -1.26
N LYS A 114 -25.11 -28.69 -0.35
CA LYS A 114 -25.87 -29.74 0.30
C LYS A 114 -26.99 -29.19 1.19
N LEU A 115 -26.76 -28.10 1.88
CA LEU A 115 -27.78 -27.41 2.67
C LEU A 115 -28.89 -26.84 1.79
N ASP A 116 -28.55 -26.18 0.67
CA ASP A 116 -29.52 -25.64 -0.29
C ASP A 116 -30.36 -26.79 -0.91
N ASP A 117 -29.73 -27.91 -1.31
CA ASP A 117 -30.43 -29.09 -1.82
C ASP A 117 -31.42 -29.69 -0.82
N ILE A 118 -31.04 -29.69 0.49
CA ILE A 118 -31.94 -30.17 1.54
C ILE A 118 -33.09 -29.19 1.75
N HIS A 119 -32.84 -27.89 1.73
CA HIS A 119 -33.89 -26.87 1.80
C HIS A 119 -34.93 -27.03 0.71
N LEU A 120 -34.49 -27.16 -0.54
CA LEU A 120 -35.39 -27.40 -1.69
C LEU A 120 -36.21 -28.69 -1.55
N LYS A 121 -35.60 -29.77 -1.02
CA LYS A 121 -36.29 -31.04 -0.77
C LYS A 121 -37.29 -30.96 0.38
N LEU A 122 -37.02 -30.18 1.39
CA LEU A 122 -37.94 -29.94 2.52
C LEU A 122 -39.17 -29.14 2.08
N GLU A 123 -39.01 -28.21 1.12
CA GLU A 123 -40.12 -27.46 0.55
C GLU A 123 -41.05 -28.33 -0.36
N GLN A 124 -40.49 -29.40 -0.95
CA GLN A 124 -41.20 -30.23 -1.95
C GLN A 124 -41.82 -31.51 -1.37
N ASN A 125 -41.34 -32.03 -0.22
CA ASN A 125 -41.76 -33.31 0.32
C ASN A 125 -42.79 -33.17 1.44
N GLY A 126 -43.96 -33.78 1.27
CA GLY A 126 -45.05 -33.88 2.25
C GLY A 126 -45.08 -35.18 3.09
N GLU A 127 -44.13 -36.09 2.91
CA GLU A 127 -44.10 -37.36 3.67
C GLU A 127 -43.31 -37.20 4.99
N GLU A 128 -43.96 -37.48 6.12
CA GLU A 128 -43.49 -37.23 7.48
C GLU A 128 -42.17 -37.96 7.82
N ASN A 129 -41.99 -39.21 7.37
CA ASN A 129 -40.78 -40.01 7.58
C ASN A 129 -39.56 -39.57 6.76
N ALA A 130 -39.79 -39.09 5.54
CA ALA A 130 -38.77 -38.54 4.68
C ALA A 130 -38.30 -37.15 5.18
N HIS A 131 -39.26 -36.37 5.66
CA HIS A 131 -39.02 -35.04 6.29
C HIS A 131 -38.11 -35.11 7.49
N GLN A 132 -38.34 -36.06 8.44
CA GLN A 132 -37.53 -36.25 9.63
C GLN A 132 -36.06 -36.63 9.31
N LYS A 133 -35.83 -37.46 8.29
CA LYS A 133 -34.49 -37.81 7.83
C LYS A 133 -33.76 -36.61 7.23
N LEU A 134 -34.43 -35.76 6.47
CA LEU A 134 -33.86 -34.53 5.90
C LEU A 134 -33.51 -33.54 6.99
N ILE A 135 -34.35 -33.35 8.01
CA ILE A 135 -34.07 -32.50 9.19
C ILE A 135 -32.82 -32.97 9.93
N ASN A 136 -32.69 -34.27 10.20
CA ASN A 136 -31.51 -34.82 10.87
C ASN A 136 -30.25 -34.58 10.05
N ARG A 137 -30.33 -34.79 8.74
CA ARG A 137 -29.20 -34.52 7.85
C ARG A 137 -28.83 -33.04 7.75
N GLN A 138 -29.83 -32.16 7.75
CA GLN A 138 -29.63 -30.72 7.82
C GLN A 138 -28.89 -30.33 9.11
N LYS A 139 -29.30 -30.90 10.26
CA LYS A 139 -28.66 -30.65 11.55
C LYS A 139 -27.18 -31.05 11.54
N GLU A 140 -26.85 -32.25 11.03
CA GLU A 140 -25.46 -32.70 10.91
C GLU A 140 -24.60 -31.72 10.05
N LEU A 141 -25.14 -31.26 8.91
CA LEU A 141 -24.42 -30.33 8.04
C LEU A 141 -24.27 -28.94 8.66
N LEU A 142 -25.25 -28.48 9.45
CA LEU A 142 -25.15 -27.22 10.18
C LEU A 142 -24.09 -27.32 11.30
N GLU A 143 -24.06 -28.42 12.03
CA GLU A 143 -23.01 -28.69 13.05
C GLU A 143 -21.61 -28.74 12.42
N GLU A 144 -21.47 -29.36 11.23
CA GLU A 144 -20.20 -29.39 10.48
C GLU A 144 -19.78 -27.98 10.03
N MET A 145 -20.75 -27.17 9.55
CA MET A 145 -20.52 -25.79 9.12
C MET A 145 -20.10 -24.91 10.30
N ASP A 146 -20.69 -25.10 11.48
CA ASP A 146 -20.33 -24.38 12.72
C ASP A 146 -18.93 -24.80 13.22
N HIS A 147 -18.61 -26.10 13.20
CA HIS A 147 -17.28 -26.60 13.58
C HIS A 147 -16.17 -26.02 12.70
N LEU A 148 -16.43 -25.79 11.41
CA LEU A 148 -15.48 -25.17 10.49
C LEU A 148 -15.47 -23.63 10.59
N GLY A 149 -16.37 -23.04 11.37
CA GLY A 149 -16.56 -21.58 11.42
C GLY A 149 -17.01 -21.01 10.07
N GLY A 150 -17.65 -21.83 9.22
CA GLY A 150 -17.94 -21.50 7.82
C GLY A 150 -18.85 -20.28 7.67
N TRP A 151 -19.90 -20.18 8.48
CA TRP A 151 -20.79 -19.01 8.48
C TRP A 151 -20.06 -17.72 8.79
N GLN A 152 -19.17 -17.76 9.81
CA GLN A 152 -18.38 -16.59 10.21
C GLN A 152 -17.44 -16.14 9.10
N ILE A 153 -16.78 -17.08 8.40
CA ILE A 153 -15.88 -16.78 7.30
C ILE A 153 -16.63 -16.10 6.16
N ILE A 154 -17.80 -16.65 5.75
CA ILE A 154 -18.63 -16.10 4.67
C ILE A 154 -19.17 -14.71 5.04
N GLN A 155 -19.68 -14.55 6.25
CA GLN A 155 -20.24 -13.30 6.75
C GLN A 155 -19.19 -12.20 6.86
N LEU A 156 -17.99 -12.51 7.37
CA LEU A 156 -16.87 -11.58 7.43
C LEU A 156 -16.42 -11.17 6.02
N TYR A 157 -16.33 -12.10 5.09
CA TYR A 157 -16.01 -11.80 3.70
C TYR A 157 -16.99 -10.83 3.08
N GLU A 158 -18.30 -11.09 3.16
CA GLU A 158 -19.33 -10.19 2.66
C GLU A 158 -19.30 -8.80 3.34
N SER A 159 -19.00 -8.77 4.66
CA SER A 159 -18.85 -7.53 5.40
C SER A 159 -17.67 -6.71 4.89
N TYR A 160 -16.50 -7.32 4.68
CA TYR A 160 -15.33 -6.63 4.13
C TYR A 160 -15.55 -6.15 2.69
N LEU A 161 -16.26 -6.90 1.85
CA LEU A 161 -16.62 -6.44 0.51
C LEU A 161 -17.48 -5.16 0.53
N LYS A 162 -18.42 -5.07 1.48
CA LYS A 162 -19.20 -3.85 1.71
C LYS A 162 -18.35 -2.72 2.25
N TYR A 163 -17.47 -3.01 3.19
CA TYR A 163 -16.58 -2.04 3.82
C TYR A 163 -15.62 -1.39 2.82
N PHE A 164 -15.03 -2.18 1.89
CA PHE A 164 -14.11 -1.67 0.87
C PHE A 164 -14.80 -1.02 -0.34
N GLY A 165 -16.13 -0.95 -0.43
CA GLY A 165 -16.79 -0.16 -1.46
C GLY A 165 -17.99 -0.78 -2.16
N HIS A 166 -18.91 -1.41 -1.45
CA HIS A 166 -20.22 -1.85 -1.93
C HIS A 166 -20.18 -2.56 -3.29
N LEU A 167 -19.29 -3.55 -3.43
CA LEU A 167 -19.25 -4.39 -4.64
C LEU A 167 -20.57 -5.12 -4.80
N ASP A 168 -21.11 -5.11 -6.03
CA ASP A 168 -22.27 -5.93 -6.37
C ASP A 168 -21.90 -7.42 -6.26
N LEU A 169 -22.45 -8.11 -5.26
CA LEU A 169 -22.15 -9.50 -4.93
C LEU A 169 -22.52 -10.47 -6.06
N ASN A 170 -23.47 -10.09 -6.92
CA ASN A 170 -23.95 -10.91 -8.04
C ASN A 170 -23.15 -10.68 -9.33
N LYS A 171 -22.29 -9.66 -9.36
CA LYS A 171 -21.46 -9.36 -10.53
C LYS A 171 -20.41 -10.44 -10.76
N LYS A 172 -20.10 -10.76 -12.00
CA LYS A 172 -19.06 -11.73 -12.34
C LYS A 172 -17.67 -11.13 -12.09
N VAL A 173 -16.79 -11.89 -11.45
CA VAL A 173 -15.42 -11.41 -11.11
C VAL A 173 -14.61 -11.02 -12.35
N ILE A 174 -14.83 -11.69 -13.48
CA ILE A 174 -14.11 -11.38 -14.74
C ILE A 174 -14.41 -9.97 -15.26
N THR A 175 -15.60 -9.42 -15.00
CA THR A 175 -16.04 -8.09 -15.47
C THR A 175 -15.57 -6.94 -14.59
N LEU A 176 -14.92 -7.23 -13.47
CA LEU A 176 -14.45 -6.24 -12.52
C LEU A 176 -13.16 -5.55 -12.96
N SER A 177 -13.01 -4.30 -12.58
CA SER A 177 -11.75 -3.57 -12.70
C SER A 177 -10.64 -4.19 -11.83
N GLY A 178 -9.38 -3.87 -12.12
CA GLY A 178 -8.23 -4.34 -11.31
C GLY A 178 -8.36 -3.98 -9.83
N GLY A 179 -8.78 -2.74 -9.52
CA GLY A 179 -9.00 -2.29 -8.14
C GLY A 179 -10.15 -3.03 -7.44
N GLU A 180 -11.29 -3.28 -8.12
CA GLU A 180 -12.38 -4.08 -7.56
C GLU A 180 -11.95 -5.53 -7.29
N LYS A 181 -11.15 -6.13 -8.18
CA LYS A 181 -10.56 -7.47 -7.98
C LYS A 181 -9.65 -7.50 -6.74
N LYS A 182 -8.84 -6.45 -6.53
CA LYS A 182 -8.00 -6.34 -5.34
C LYS A 182 -8.83 -6.28 -4.06
N LYS A 183 -9.92 -5.51 -4.03
CA LYS A 183 -10.82 -5.43 -2.86
C LYS A 183 -11.38 -6.81 -2.47
N ILE A 184 -11.67 -7.68 -3.44
CA ILE A 184 -12.06 -9.07 -3.18
C ILE A 184 -10.93 -9.84 -2.48
N LEU A 185 -9.68 -9.70 -2.95
CA LEU A 185 -8.52 -10.35 -2.33
C LEU A 185 -8.29 -9.86 -0.90
N LEU A 186 -8.47 -8.55 -0.64
CA LEU A 186 -8.40 -8.01 0.72
C LEU A 186 -9.45 -8.65 1.63
N GLY A 187 -10.71 -8.71 1.17
CA GLY A 187 -11.80 -9.34 1.92
C GLY A 187 -11.52 -10.79 2.25
N LEU A 188 -10.99 -11.56 1.29
CA LEU A 188 -10.59 -12.97 1.48
C LEU A 188 -9.49 -13.13 2.53
N GLY A 189 -8.45 -12.33 2.46
CA GLY A 189 -7.34 -12.43 3.40
C GLY A 189 -7.74 -12.06 4.83
N LEU A 190 -8.51 -10.97 4.99
CA LEU A 190 -8.97 -10.52 6.30
C LEU A 190 -10.00 -11.47 6.93
N SER A 191 -10.86 -12.10 6.13
CA SER A 191 -11.83 -13.10 6.62
C SER A 191 -11.22 -14.47 6.92
N SER A 192 -9.98 -14.74 6.45
CA SER A 192 -9.34 -16.05 6.60
C SER A 192 -9.11 -16.42 8.08
N PRO A 193 -9.45 -17.62 8.52
CA PRO A 193 -9.19 -18.09 9.89
C PRO A 193 -7.72 -18.50 10.11
N ALA A 194 -6.87 -18.48 9.10
CA ALA A 194 -5.48 -18.94 9.15
C ALA A 194 -4.64 -18.22 10.21
N ASN A 195 -3.66 -18.94 10.77
CA ASN A 195 -2.74 -18.41 11.79
C ASN A 195 -1.64 -17.53 11.20
N LEU A 196 -1.29 -17.77 9.92
CA LEU A 196 -0.34 -16.98 9.14
C LEU A 196 -1.00 -16.54 7.84
N ILE A 197 -1.03 -15.23 7.60
CA ILE A 197 -1.52 -14.66 6.35
C ILE A 197 -0.33 -14.11 5.55
N LEU A 198 -0.23 -14.49 4.31
CA LEU A 198 0.80 -14.04 3.38
C LEU A 198 0.18 -13.07 2.37
N TRP A 199 0.62 -11.82 2.39
CA TRP A 199 0.11 -10.75 1.53
C TRP A 199 1.10 -10.43 0.42
N ASP A 200 0.77 -10.77 -0.85
CA ASP A 200 1.64 -10.45 -2.00
C ASP A 200 1.16 -9.19 -2.71
N GLU A 201 1.84 -8.06 -2.44
CA GLU A 201 1.57 -6.73 -2.98
C GLU A 201 0.07 -6.34 -2.89
N PRO A 202 -0.52 -6.28 -1.67
CA PRO A 202 -1.95 -6.06 -1.51
C PRO A 202 -2.39 -4.65 -1.88
N THR A 203 -1.51 -3.66 -1.83
CA THR A 203 -1.82 -2.23 -2.03
C THR A 203 -1.77 -1.77 -3.48
N ASN A 204 -1.20 -2.57 -4.39
CA ASN A 204 -1.09 -2.21 -5.80
C ASN A 204 -2.48 -2.00 -6.44
N HIS A 205 -2.63 -0.94 -7.23
CA HIS A 205 -3.86 -0.55 -7.94
C HIS A 205 -5.05 -0.16 -7.03
N LEU A 206 -4.84 0.01 -5.73
CA LEU A 206 -5.84 0.52 -4.81
C LEU A 206 -5.78 2.04 -4.69
N ASP A 207 -6.92 2.67 -4.45
CA ASP A 207 -6.97 4.08 -4.09
C ASP A 207 -6.58 4.31 -2.62
N LEU A 208 -6.20 5.54 -2.29
CA LEU A 208 -5.70 5.90 -0.96
C LEU A 208 -6.70 5.64 0.16
N ASP A 209 -8.00 5.80 -0.10
CA ASP A 209 -9.05 5.52 0.88
C ASP A 209 -9.10 4.01 1.23
N THR A 210 -9.07 3.16 0.21
CA THR A 210 -9.03 1.70 0.40
C THR A 210 -7.74 1.27 1.12
N ILE A 211 -6.59 1.88 0.80
CA ILE A 211 -5.31 1.58 1.46
C ILE A 211 -5.39 1.93 2.95
N LYS A 212 -5.90 3.12 3.32
CA LYS A 212 -6.06 3.54 4.73
C LYS A 212 -6.97 2.60 5.51
N ARG A 213 -8.13 2.25 4.95
CA ARG A 213 -9.04 1.25 5.56
C ARG A 213 -8.38 -0.12 5.76
N PHE A 214 -7.60 -0.56 4.78
CA PHE A 214 -6.85 -1.81 4.89
C PHE A 214 -5.76 -1.75 5.97
N GLU A 215 -5.04 -0.63 6.10
CA GLU A 215 -4.07 -0.40 7.17
C GLU A 215 -4.71 -0.50 8.56
N GLU A 216 -5.88 0.11 8.75
CA GLU A 216 -6.64 0.07 10.00
C GLU A 216 -7.01 -1.38 10.37
N GLU A 217 -7.57 -2.13 9.42
CA GLU A 217 -7.93 -3.54 9.64
C GLU A 217 -6.72 -4.42 9.94
N LEU A 218 -5.60 -4.25 9.22
CA LEU A 218 -4.36 -4.98 9.49
C LEU A 218 -3.74 -4.60 10.83
N SER A 219 -3.87 -3.34 11.24
CA SER A 219 -3.37 -2.89 12.55
C SER A 219 -4.09 -3.61 13.68
N ASN A 220 -5.40 -3.80 13.54
CA ASN A 220 -6.27 -4.45 14.52
C ASN A 220 -6.24 -5.99 14.42
N LEU A 221 -5.66 -6.54 13.33
CA LEU A 221 -5.60 -7.97 13.11
C LEU A 221 -4.67 -8.63 14.14
N GLY A 222 -5.20 -9.41 15.06
CA GLY A 222 -4.45 -10.13 16.10
C GLY A 222 -3.65 -11.33 15.61
N LYS A 223 -3.52 -11.53 14.29
CA LYS A 223 -2.86 -12.68 13.64
C LYS A 223 -1.45 -12.34 13.18
N THR A 224 -0.66 -13.38 12.96
CA THR A 224 0.66 -13.23 12.31
C THR A 224 0.48 -13.00 10.83
N PHE A 225 1.19 -12.04 10.27
CA PHE A 225 1.23 -11.88 8.83
C PHE A 225 2.63 -11.58 8.31
N LEU A 226 2.86 -11.97 7.07
CA LEU A 226 4.04 -11.63 6.28
C LEU A 226 3.58 -10.90 5.02
N ILE A 227 4.04 -9.67 4.83
CA ILE A 227 3.59 -8.82 3.73
C ILE A 227 4.76 -8.45 2.82
N ILE A 228 4.60 -8.70 1.53
CA ILE A 228 5.41 -8.09 0.49
C ILE A 228 4.72 -6.81 0.09
N SER A 229 5.38 -5.67 0.24
CA SER A 229 4.85 -4.39 -0.23
C SER A 229 5.97 -3.44 -0.59
N HIS A 230 5.69 -2.58 -1.54
CA HIS A 230 6.53 -1.44 -1.90
C HIS A 230 6.01 -0.12 -1.28
N ASP A 231 4.88 -0.17 -0.56
CA ASP A 231 4.36 0.94 0.22
C ASP A 231 5.14 1.11 1.53
N ARG A 232 5.98 2.15 1.57
CA ARG A 232 6.85 2.46 2.71
C ARG A 232 6.07 2.91 3.94
N TYR A 233 4.96 3.64 3.75
CA TYR A 233 4.09 4.07 4.84
C TYR A 233 3.45 2.87 5.53
N LEU A 234 2.91 1.95 4.75
CA LEU A 234 2.34 0.70 5.27
C LEU A 234 3.39 -0.12 6.03
N LEU A 235 4.59 -0.31 5.46
CA LEU A 235 5.66 -1.04 6.13
C LEU A 235 6.12 -0.35 7.42
N THR A 236 6.24 0.98 7.43
CA THR A 236 6.64 1.74 8.62
C THR A 236 5.60 1.67 9.73
N LYS A 237 4.31 1.77 9.37
CA LYS A 237 3.20 1.82 10.33
C LYS A 237 2.86 0.46 10.93
N LEU A 238 2.91 -0.60 10.14
CA LEU A 238 2.37 -1.90 10.52
C LEU A 238 3.41 -2.93 10.92
N THR A 239 4.63 -2.86 10.40
CA THR A 239 5.60 -3.94 10.65
C THR A 239 6.38 -3.75 11.93
N THR A 240 6.63 -4.86 12.61
CA THR A 240 7.48 -4.94 13.81
C THR A 240 8.83 -5.60 13.51
N LYS A 241 8.96 -6.19 12.32
CA LYS A 241 10.16 -6.89 11.86
C LYS A 241 10.24 -6.78 10.34
N ILE A 242 11.42 -6.52 9.83
CA ILE A 242 11.72 -6.51 8.39
C ILE A 242 12.59 -7.71 8.04
N ILE A 243 12.22 -8.40 6.98
CA ILE A 243 13.01 -9.45 6.36
C ILE A 243 13.52 -8.95 5.02
N HIS A 244 14.83 -8.96 4.83
CA HIS A 244 15.47 -8.54 3.58
C HIS A 244 16.05 -9.73 2.85
N LEU A 245 15.61 -9.95 1.60
CA LEU A 245 16.13 -10.97 0.71
C LEU A 245 17.24 -10.38 -0.15
N GLN A 246 18.47 -10.83 0.08
CA GLN A 246 19.61 -10.42 -0.71
C GLN A 246 20.59 -11.58 -0.96
N ASN A 247 20.99 -11.75 -2.22
CA ASN A 247 22.01 -12.75 -2.62
C ASN A 247 21.74 -14.19 -2.13
N GLY A 248 20.46 -14.60 -2.16
CA GLY A 248 20.04 -15.94 -1.73
C GLY A 248 20.01 -16.15 -0.22
N LYS A 249 20.23 -15.10 0.57
CA LYS A 249 20.14 -15.11 2.04
C LYS A 249 18.92 -14.36 2.53
N ILE A 250 18.51 -14.69 3.73
CA ILE A 250 17.42 -14.03 4.45
C ILE A 250 18.03 -13.33 5.66
N ASP A 251 18.06 -12.00 5.64
CA ASP A 251 18.48 -11.19 6.76
C ASP A 251 17.26 -10.64 7.49
N SER A 252 17.17 -10.79 8.80
CA SER A 252 16.05 -10.30 9.61
C SER A 252 16.48 -9.15 10.50
N PHE A 253 15.67 -8.11 10.52
CA PHE A 253 15.86 -6.90 11.33
C PHE A 253 14.63 -6.70 12.22
N SER A 254 14.85 -6.51 13.53
CA SER A 254 13.79 -6.19 14.48
C SER A 254 13.58 -4.69 14.51
N GLY A 255 12.39 -4.24 14.16
CA GLY A 255 12.01 -2.83 14.00
C GLY A 255 11.14 -2.65 12.76
N ASN A 256 10.64 -1.44 12.58
CA ASN A 256 9.85 -1.07 11.41
C ASN A 256 10.74 -0.71 10.21
N TYR A 257 10.12 -0.29 9.10
CA TYR A 257 10.86 0.02 7.88
C TYR A 257 11.74 1.28 8.01
N SER A 258 11.34 2.28 8.82
CA SER A 258 12.18 3.47 9.08
C SER A 258 13.43 3.10 9.86
N ASP A 259 13.28 2.32 10.94
CA ASP A 259 14.40 1.83 11.73
C ASP A 259 15.39 1.00 10.90
N TYR A 260 14.83 0.20 9.96
CA TYR A 260 15.62 -0.57 9.00
C TYR A 260 16.45 0.33 8.08
N LEU A 261 15.86 1.42 7.54
CA LEU A 261 16.60 2.37 6.70
C LEU A 261 17.74 3.04 7.45
N ASP A 262 17.50 3.51 8.67
CA ASP A 262 18.51 4.11 9.52
C ASP A 262 19.68 3.14 9.82
N HIS A 263 19.34 1.88 10.07
CA HIS A 263 20.34 0.82 10.26
C HIS A 263 21.16 0.59 8.98
N MET A 264 20.51 0.55 7.83
CA MET A 264 21.19 0.37 6.53
C MET A 264 22.12 1.55 6.21
N GLU A 265 21.70 2.79 6.50
CA GLU A 265 22.53 3.97 6.30
C GLU A 265 23.78 3.93 7.19
N LYS A 266 23.62 3.63 8.47
CA LYS A 266 24.76 3.47 9.41
C LYS A 266 25.72 2.37 8.93
N THR A 267 25.20 1.24 8.52
CA THR A 267 26.00 0.12 8.01
C THR A 267 26.76 0.49 6.73
N GLU A 268 26.13 1.27 5.83
CA GLU A 268 26.78 1.73 4.60
C GLU A 268 27.91 2.73 4.89
N VAL A 269 27.71 3.68 5.83
CA VAL A 269 28.76 4.61 6.29
C VAL A 269 29.94 3.84 6.88
N GLU A 270 29.70 2.84 7.71
CA GLU A 270 30.76 1.98 8.27
C GLU A 270 31.50 1.20 7.18
N ARG A 271 30.76 0.68 6.21
CA ARG A 271 31.31 -0.03 5.06
C ARG A 271 32.20 0.88 4.21
N LEU A 272 31.78 2.13 3.96
CA LEU A 272 32.60 3.11 3.23
C LEU A 272 33.89 3.43 3.96
N LYS A 273 33.83 3.63 5.29
CA LYS A 273 35.02 3.83 6.14
C LYS A 273 35.96 2.62 6.08
N LEU A 274 35.41 1.38 6.07
CA LEU A 274 36.21 0.17 5.96
C LEU A 274 36.87 0.06 4.57
N VAL A 275 36.12 0.34 3.49
CA VAL A 275 36.67 0.37 2.13
C VAL A 275 37.83 1.36 2.01
N GLU A 276 37.69 2.55 2.61
CA GLU A 276 38.75 3.56 2.60
C GLU A 276 39.98 3.08 3.37
N LYS A 277 39.81 2.52 4.56
CA LYS A 277 40.92 1.90 5.34
C LYS A 277 41.62 0.78 4.53
N LEU A 278 40.85 -0.09 3.88
CA LEU A 278 41.41 -1.17 3.06
C LEU A 278 42.13 -0.64 1.83
N LYS A 279 41.61 0.39 1.15
CA LYS A 279 42.28 1.07 0.04
C LYS A 279 43.62 1.67 0.46
N ASN A 280 43.64 2.38 1.60
CA ASN A 280 44.85 3.00 2.13
C ASN A 280 45.91 1.95 2.55
N SER A 281 45.47 0.82 3.12
CA SER A 281 46.34 -0.32 3.45
C SER A 281 46.87 -0.99 2.19
N LEU A 282 46.00 -1.26 1.19
CA LEU A 282 46.41 -1.87 -0.07
C LEU A 282 47.39 -0.97 -0.84
N ARG A 283 47.18 0.37 -0.83
CA ARG A 283 48.10 1.33 -1.46
C ARG A 283 49.49 1.24 -0.85
N ARG A 284 49.62 1.19 0.49
CA ARG A 284 50.91 1.02 1.19
C ARG A 284 51.58 -0.31 0.83
N GLU A 285 50.82 -1.40 0.80
CA GLU A 285 51.37 -2.70 0.41
C GLU A 285 51.72 -2.75 -1.09
N THR A 286 50.98 -2.07 -1.97
CA THR A 286 51.32 -1.94 -3.39
C THR A 286 52.58 -1.14 -3.62
N GLU A 287 52.80 -0.04 -2.90
CA GLU A 287 54.00 0.74 -2.94
C GLU A 287 55.23 -0.09 -2.46
N TRP A 288 55.02 -0.86 -1.40
CA TRP A 288 56.07 -1.78 -0.94
C TRP A 288 56.33 -2.89 -1.96
N MET A 289 55.35 -3.46 -2.63
CA MET A 289 55.49 -4.45 -3.69
C MET A 289 56.23 -3.87 -4.91
N ARG A 290 56.10 -2.59 -5.21
CA ARG A 290 56.80 -1.91 -6.31
C ARG A 290 58.28 -1.65 -5.99
N GLN A 291 58.61 -1.48 -4.70
CA GLN A 291 60.02 -1.34 -4.30
C GLN A 291 60.76 -2.64 -4.58
N GLY A 292 61.85 -2.54 -5.35
CA GLY A 292 62.71 -3.68 -5.71
C GLY A 292 63.29 -4.40 -4.48
N ILE A 293 63.66 -5.67 -4.64
CA ILE A 293 64.35 -6.42 -3.59
C ILE A 293 65.75 -5.86 -3.46
N LYS A 294 66.15 -5.41 -2.24
CA LYS A 294 67.55 -5.07 -1.97
C LYS A 294 68.40 -6.31 -2.18
N ALA A 295 69.62 -6.13 -2.77
CA ALA A 295 70.55 -7.20 -3.04
C ALA A 295 70.71 -8.13 -1.83
N ARG A 296 70.51 -9.44 -1.99
CA ARG A 296 70.52 -10.52 -0.97
C ARG A 296 69.30 -10.61 -0.03
N GLY A 297 68.10 -9.94 -0.32
CA GLY A 297 66.87 -10.08 0.45
C GLY A 297 65.82 -10.94 -0.24
N CYS A 298 65.03 -11.74 0.54
CA CYS A 298 63.84 -12.43 0.07
C CYS A 298 62.59 -11.61 0.42
N ARG A 299 61.57 -11.56 -0.45
CA ARG A 299 60.27 -10.99 -0.10
C ARG A 299 59.60 -11.81 1.00
N SER A 300 59.08 -11.16 2.01
CA SER A 300 58.32 -11.83 3.08
C SER A 300 57.05 -12.46 2.50
N LYS A 301 57.02 -13.81 2.51
CA LYS A 301 55.83 -14.58 2.05
C LYS A 301 54.54 -14.15 2.74
N LYS A 302 54.62 -13.94 4.05
CA LYS A 302 53.49 -13.46 4.87
C LYS A 302 52.93 -12.13 4.38
N ARG A 303 53.77 -11.18 3.93
CA ARG A 303 53.36 -9.86 3.47
C ARG A 303 52.74 -9.90 2.07
N VAL A 304 53.23 -10.80 1.21
CA VAL A 304 52.64 -11.09 -0.10
C VAL A 304 51.23 -11.74 0.06
N GLU A 305 51.10 -12.70 0.99
CA GLU A 305 49.79 -13.31 1.30
C GLU A 305 48.80 -12.26 1.85
N ASN A 306 49.26 -11.36 2.71
CA ASN A 306 48.41 -10.25 3.22
C ASN A 306 47.95 -9.30 2.11
N PHE A 307 48.82 -8.99 1.13
CA PHE A 307 48.45 -8.19 -0.04
C PHE A 307 47.33 -8.88 -0.82
N HIS A 308 47.44 -10.18 -1.10
CA HIS A 308 46.39 -10.93 -1.79
C HIS A 308 45.10 -11.00 -0.97
N LYS A 309 45.18 -11.21 0.35
CA LYS A 309 43.99 -11.18 1.23
C LYS A 309 43.29 -9.82 1.20
N LEU A 310 44.02 -8.70 1.35
CA LEU A 310 43.51 -7.34 1.28
C LEU A 310 42.88 -7.03 -0.08
N SER A 311 43.52 -7.48 -1.18
CA SER A 311 43.02 -7.30 -2.54
C SER A 311 41.69 -8.03 -2.74
N ASN A 312 41.61 -9.31 -2.31
CA ASN A 312 40.41 -10.12 -2.41
C ASN A 312 39.28 -9.54 -1.53
N SER A 313 39.57 -9.18 -0.28
CA SER A 313 38.57 -8.54 0.61
C SER A 313 38.05 -7.24 0.04
N LEU A 314 38.91 -6.40 -0.57
CA LEU A 314 38.47 -5.17 -1.21
C LEU A 314 37.62 -5.45 -2.45
N ALA A 315 37.95 -6.48 -3.24
CA ALA A 315 37.14 -6.89 -4.40
C ALA A 315 35.75 -7.40 -4.00
N GLU A 316 35.67 -8.22 -2.94
CA GLU A 316 34.40 -8.73 -2.39
C GLU A 316 33.53 -7.60 -1.87
N ILE A 317 34.09 -6.64 -1.11
CA ILE A 317 33.34 -5.51 -0.55
C ILE A 317 32.91 -4.56 -1.67
N LYS A 318 33.74 -4.30 -2.68
CA LYS A 318 33.37 -3.48 -3.85
C LYS A 318 32.30 -4.15 -4.71
N GLY A 319 32.32 -5.47 -4.84
CA GLY A 319 31.28 -6.22 -5.58
C GLY A 319 29.88 -6.08 -4.94
N LYS A 320 29.83 -5.81 -3.64
CA LYS A 320 28.59 -5.55 -2.87
C LYS A 320 28.20 -4.08 -2.82
N ALA A 321 29.01 -3.15 -3.40
CA ALA A 321 28.74 -1.73 -3.35
C ALA A 321 27.53 -1.36 -4.21
N ARG A 322 26.47 -0.80 -3.58
CA ARG A 322 25.45 -0.05 -4.30
C ARG A 322 26.12 1.14 -4.97
N GLN A 323 26.05 1.20 -6.29
CA GLN A 323 26.50 2.39 -7.03
C GLN A 323 25.37 3.42 -6.96
N ALA A 324 25.47 4.37 -6.04
CA ALA A 324 24.73 5.62 -6.14
C ALA A 324 25.27 6.39 -7.34
N LEU A 325 24.55 6.36 -8.44
CA LEU A 325 24.86 7.11 -9.65
C LEU A 325 23.77 8.17 -9.81
N SER A 326 24.14 9.43 -9.79
CA SER A 326 23.27 10.54 -10.17
C SER A 326 23.21 10.68 -11.69
N LEU A 327 22.01 10.77 -12.24
CA LEU A 327 21.77 11.29 -13.57
C LEU A 327 21.51 12.79 -13.40
N ASN A 328 22.27 13.64 -14.03
CA ASN A 328 21.86 15.04 -14.17
C ASN A 328 20.98 15.11 -15.42
N VAL A 329 19.68 15.17 -15.22
CA VAL A 329 18.72 15.42 -16.30
C VAL A 329 18.54 16.94 -16.38
N GLU A 330 19.08 17.56 -17.41
CA GLU A 330 18.94 18.99 -17.62
C GLU A 330 17.60 19.34 -18.25
N ASP A 331 17.13 20.51 -17.85
CA ASP A 331 15.93 21.20 -18.28
C ASP A 331 16.06 21.77 -19.69
N SER A 332 14.96 21.84 -20.43
CA SER A 332 14.87 22.70 -21.59
C SER A 332 15.08 24.17 -21.17
N GLN A 333 16.04 24.87 -21.77
CA GLN A 333 16.39 26.26 -21.42
C GLN A 333 15.28 27.27 -21.78
N ARG A 334 14.02 26.92 -21.57
CA ARG A 334 12.85 27.69 -21.98
C ARG A 334 12.61 28.88 -21.05
N LYS A 335 12.31 30.05 -21.63
CA LYS A 335 12.02 31.29 -20.88
C LYS A 335 10.56 31.44 -20.47
N THR A 336 9.63 30.68 -21.06
CA THR A 336 8.18 30.77 -20.80
C THR A 336 7.84 30.19 -19.43
N LYS A 337 7.23 30.99 -18.54
CA LYS A 337 6.89 30.55 -17.16
C LYS A 337 5.65 29.65 -17.09
N THR A 338 4.61 29.92 -17.88
CA THR A 338 3.36 29.13 -17.90
C THR A 338 3.39 28.15 -19.05
N LEU A 339 3.27 26.85 -18.77
CA LEU A 339 3.31 25.79 -19.78
C LEU A 339 1.92 25.34 -20.22
N VAL A 340 0.99 25.22 -19.26
CA VAL A 340 -0.41 24.84 -19.49
C VAL A 340 -1.30 25.71 -18.60
N ASP A 341 -2.37 26.24 -19.17
CA ASP A 341 -3.37 27.05 -18.48
C ASP A 341 -4.78 26.58 -18.84
N LEU A 342 -5.53 26.12 -17.86
CA LEU A 342 -6.90 25.65 -17.94
C LEU A 342 -7.80 26.71 -17.29
N LYS A 343 -8.85 27.17 -17.97
CA LYS A 343 -9.79 28.17 -17.45
C LYS A 343 -11.22 27.69 -17.59
N ASN A 344 -11.91 27.57 -16.45
CA ASN A 344 -13.33 27.22 -16.33
C ASN A 344 -13.69 25.99 -17.19
N VAL A 345 -12.88 24.95 -17.08
CA VAL A 345 -12.99 23.74 -17.90
C VAL A 345 -13.97 22.75 -17.30
N ASP A 346 -14.91 22.30 -18.14
CA ASP A 346 -15.81 21.18 -17.85
C ASP A 346 -15.42 19.97 -18.68
N LEU A 347 -15.41 18.78 -18.04
CA LEU A 347 -15.20 17.51 -18.70
C LEU A 347 -16.23 16.47 -18.31
N ALA A 348 -16.81 15.78 -19.30
CA ALA A 348 -17.66 14.62 -19.09
C ALA A 348 -17.25 13.46 -20.00
N PHE A 349 -17.55 12.25 -19.60
CA PHE A 349 -17.29 11.03 -20.34
C PHE A 349 -18.52 10.11 -20.31
N LYS A 350 -19.06 9.72 -21.49
CA LYS A 350 -20.23 8.86 -21.61
C LYS A 350 -21.40 9.25 -20.69
N ASN A 351 -21.81 10.52 -20.72
CA ASN A 351 -22.90 11.09 -19.91
C ASN A 351 -22.62 11.18 -18.39
N LYS A 352 -21.41 10.91 -17.96
CA LYS A 352 -21.00 11.15 -16.57
C LYS A 352 -20.10 12.38 -16.52
N THR A 353 -20.48 13.41 -15.77
CA THR A 353 -19.62 14.56 -15.49
C THR A 353 -18.45 14.09 -14.65
N LEU A 354 -17.23 14.44 -15.05
CA LEU A 354 -16.01 14.12 -14.32
C LEU A 354 -15.59 15.30 -13.44
N PHE A 355 -15.62 16.51 -14.00
CA PHE A 355 -15.39 17.73 -13.24
C PHE A 355 -15.98 18.95 -13.94
N GLN A 356 -16.26 20.01 -13.16
CA GLN A 356 -16.90 21.25 -13.58
C GLN A 356 -16.08 22.46 -13.11
N ASN A 357 -16.04 23.50 -13.95
CA ASN A 357 -15.44 24.80 -13.67
C ASN A 357 -14.00 24.73 -13.12
N VAL A 358 -13.19 23.85 -13.69
CA VAL A 358 -11.81 23.63 -13.24
C VAL A 358 -10.89 24.69 -13.86
N SER A 359 -10.12 25.36 -13.01
CA SER A 359 -9.08 26.30 -13.42
C SER A 359 -7.75 25.92 -12.79
N LEU A 360 -6.77 25.54 -13.62
CA LEU A 360 -5.46 25.05 -13.20
C LEU A 360 -4.36 25.64 -14.06
N THR A 361 -3.26 25.98 -13.45
CA THR A 361 -2.07 26.48 -14.17
C THR A 361 -0.85 25.65 -13.81
N LEU A 362 -0.17 25.13 -14.84
CA LEU A 362 1.12 24.45 -14.69
C LEU A 362 2.24 25.39 -15.14
N LYS A 363 3.14 25.71 -14.23
CA LYS A 363 4.31 26.55 -14.47
C LYS A 363 5.57 25.71 -14.61
N LYS A 364 6.59 26.25 -15.27
CA LYS A 364 7.91 25.62 -15.37
C LYS A 364 8.49 25.33 -13.97
N GLY A 365 8.95 24.10 -13.76
CA GLY A 365 9.49 23.63 -12.48
C GLY A 365 8.42 23.15 -11.48
N ASP A 366 7.12 23.24 -11.83
CA ASP A 366 6.08 22.68 -10.99
C ASP A 366 6.12 21.15 -11.05
N LYS A 367 6.14 20.52 -9.88
CA LYS A 367 6.03 19.06 -9.71
C LYS A 367 4.73 18.75 -9.01
N VAL A 368 3.74 18.36 -9.79
CA VAL A 368 2.35 18.23 -9.36
C VAL A 368 2.01 16.77 -9.12
N GLY A 369 1.55 16.43 -7.90
CA GLY A 369 0.89 15.17 -7.61
C GLY A 369 -0.60 15.26 -7.94
N LEU A 370 -1.12 14.35 -8.75
CA LEU A 370 -2.55 14.28 -9.09
C LEU A 370 -3.22 13.15 -8.30
N LEU A 371 -4.04 13.52 -7.33
CA LEU A 371 -4.74 12.61 -6.43
C LEU A 371 -6.24 12.56 -6.71
N GLY A 372 -6.88 11.51 -6.26
CA GLY A 372 -8.34 11.32 -6.32
C GLY A 372 -8.72 9.84 -6.39
N PRO A 373 -9.98 9.50 -6.11
CA PRO A 373 -10.50 8.13 -6.18
C PRO A 373 -10.34 7.50 -7.56
N ASN A 374 -10.41 6.18 -7.63
CA ASN A 374 -10.44 5.49 -8.91
C ASN A 374 -11.70 5.87 -9.69
N GLY A 375 -11.53 6.19 -10.99
CA GLY A 375 -12.62 6.68 -11.83
C GLY A 375 -13.01 8.15 -11.66
N SER A 376 -12.27 8.95 -10.89
CA SER A 376 -12.51 10.40 -10.71
C SER A 376 -12.12 11.25 -11.93
N GLY A 377 -11.47 10.67 -12.94
CA GLY A 377 -11.09 11.39 -14.16
C GLY A 377 -9.62 11.81 -14.25
N LYS A 378 -8.72 11.28 -13.39
CA LYS A 378 -7.26 11.55 -13.43
C LYS A 378 -6.68 11.38 -14.83
N THR A 379 -6.83 10.19 -15.41
CA THR A 379 -6.36 9.85 -16.76
C THR A 379 -7.05 10.71 -17.85
N SER A 380 -8.32 11.07 -17.64
CA SER A 380 -9.05 11.96 -18.58
C SER A 380 -8.50 13.38 -18.59
N LEU A 381 -8.14 13.91 -17.41
CA LEU A 381 -7.47 15.21 -17.28
C LEU A 381 -6.11 15.17 -17.98
N MET A 382 -5.33 14.08 -17.84
CA MET A 382 -4.06 13.92 -18.54
C MET A 382 -4.24 13.87 -20.06
N LYS A 383 -5.20 13.07 -20.56
CA LYS A 383 -5.53 12.99 -21.98
C LYS A 383 -5.96 14.34 -22.56
N MET A 384 -6.63 15.18 -21.78
CA MET A 384 -6.98 16.54 -22.16
C MET A 384 -5.74 17.44 -22.21
N ILE A 385 -4.84 17.38 -21.23
CA ILE A 385 -3.56 18.12 -21.25
C ILE A 385 -2.70 17.66 -22.44
N LEU A 386 -2.71 16.38 -22.79
CA LEU A 386 -2.05 15.87 -24.01
C LEU A 386 -2.69 16.43 -25.30
N GLY A 387 -3.98 16.76 -25.28
CA GLY A 387 -4.75 17.21 -26.45
C GLY A 387 -5.52 16.09 -27.13
N ASN A 388 -5.61 14.92 -26.53
CA ASN A 388 -6.35 13.77 -27.06
C ASN A 388 -7.87 13.90 -26.82
N ILE A 389 -8.28 14.74 -25.86
CA ILE A 389 -9.68 15.02 -25.52
C ILE A 389 -9.83 16.54 -25.44
N SER A 390 -10.88 17.07 -26.07
CA SER A 390 -11.23 18.48 -25.94
C SER A 390 -12.17 18.69 -24.75
N PRO A 391 -12.06 19.82 -24.03
CA PRO A 391 -13.00 20.18 -22.98
C PRO A 391 -14.41 20.41 -23.56
N LEU A 392 -15.46 20.16 -22.77
CA LEU A 392 -16.84 20.50 -23.15
C LEU A 392 -17.10 22.00 -23.10
N LYS A 393 -16.53 22.68 -22.08
CA LYS A 393 -16.57 24.12 -21.89
C LYS A 393 -15.22 24.58 -21.37
N GLY A 394 -14.96 25.89 -21.52
CA GLY A 394 -13.73 26.51 -21.06
C GLY A 394 -12.60 26.43 -22.07
N ASP A 395 -11.45 26.98 -21.68
CA ASP A 395 -10.28 27.15 -22.52
C ASP A 395 -9.08 26.34 -22.00
N LEU A 396 -8.41 25.63 -22.90
CA LEU A 396 -7.12 25.00 -22.64
C LEU A 396 -6.05 25.69 -23.50
N LYS A 397 -5.12 26.36 -22.87
CA LYS A 397 -3.99 27.01 -23.55
C LYS A 397 -2.68 26.31 -23.21
N LYS A 398 -1.90 25.95 -24.22
CA LYS A 398 -0.55 25.40 -24.08
C LYS A 398 0.45 26.41 -24.66
N ALA A 399 1.61 26.49 -24.03
CA ALA A 399 2.69 27.31 -24.62
C ALA A 399 3.17 26.72 -25.94
N ASP A 400 3.50 27.57 -26.91
CA ASP A 400 3.91 27.12 -28.23
C ASP A 400 5.15 26.22 -28.19
N GLY A 401 5.10 25.09 -28.93
CA GLY A 401 6.19 24.12 -29.01
C GLY A 401 6.55 23.40 -27.71
N VAL A 402 5.64 23.31 -26.72
CA VAL A 402 5.84 22.49 -25.49
C VAL A 402 5.91 21.02 -25.85
N LYS A 403 6.99 20.36 -25.44
CA LYS A 403 7.17 18.92 -25.58
C LYS A 403 6.65 18.22 -24.33
N ILE A 404 5.55 17.45 -24.46
CA ILE A 404 4.96 16.68 -23.40
C ILE A 404 5.34 15.21 -23.61
N GLN A 405 5.93 14.57 -22.60
CA GLN A 405 6.20 13.14 -22.56
C GLN A 405 5.20 12.48 -21.63
N TYR A 406 4.45 11.50 -22.13
CA TYR A 406 3.49 10.73 -21.35
C TYR A 406 4.00 9.30 -21.17
N PHE A 407 4.07 8.87 -19.94
CA PHE A 407 4.51 7.56 -19.54
C PHE A 407 3.31 6.79 -19.01
N SER A 408 2.69 6.04 -19.92
CA SER A 408 1.50 5.24 -19.66
C SER A 408 1.87 3.95 -18.92
N GLN A 409 0.90 3.41 -18.23
CA GLN A 409 0.99 2.11 -17.58
C GLN A 409 1.04 0.94 -18.61
N ASP A 410 0.57 1.19 -19.85
CA ASP A 410 0.54 0.18 -20.91
C ASP A 410 1.95 -0.08 -21.49
N ARG A 411 2.31 -1.35 -21.61
CA ARG A 411 3.67 -1.87 -21.90
C ARG A 411 3.88 -2.23 -23.37
N ASP A 412 3.02 -1.78 -24.28
CA ASP A 412 2.89 -2.32 -25.63
C ASP A 412 4.01 -1.93 -26.62
N GLU A 413 4.96 -1.06 -26.25
CA GLU A 413 5.96 -0.55 -27.18
C GLU A 413 7.26 -1.37 -27.28
N LEU A 414 7.45 -2.39 -26.44
CA LEU A 414 8.70 -3.13 -26.41
C LEU A 414 8.62 -4.43 -27.22
N SER A 415 9.33 -4.51 -28.35
CA SER A 415 9.44 -5.73 -29.15
C SER A 415 10.05 -6.88 -28.34
N PRO A 416 9.35 -8.03 -28.15
CA PRO A 416 9.79 -9.11 -27.29
C PRO A 416 11.13 -9.77 -27.69
N GLU A 417 11.47 -9.70 -28.97
CA GLU A 417 12.66 -10.35 -29.54
C GLU A 417 13.93 -9.48 -29.42
N LYS A 418 13.77 -8.17 -29.20
CA LYS A 418 14.91 -7.25 -29.10
C LYS A 418 15.57 -7.33 -27.72
N THR A 419 16.83 -6.94 -27.67
CA THR A 419 17.62 -6.83 -26.43
C THR A 419 17.57 -5.39 -25.90
N PRO A 420 17.81 -5.15 -24.59
CA PRO A 420 17.93 -3.79 -24.04
C PRO A 420 18.99 -2.94 -24.76
N PHE A 421 20.08 -3.57 -25.16
CA PHE A 421 21.16 -2.89 -25.89
C PHE A 421 20.72 -2.38 -27.25
N GLU A 422 20.00 -3.20 -28.02
CA GLU A 422 19.45 -2.81 -29.33
C GLU A 422 18.40 -1.72 -29.25
N ILE A 423 17.53 -1.80 -28.22
CA ILE A 423 16.44 -0.82 -28.07
C ILE A 423 16.96 0.56 -27.67
N LEU A 424 17.91 0.62 -26.73
CA LEU A 424 18.47 1.87 -26.23
C LEU A 424 19.52 2.47 -27.16
N GLY A 425 20.36 1.60 -27.74
CA GLY A 425 21.47 2.01 -28.59
C GLY A 425 21.05 2.37 -30.01
N GLU A 426 19.86 1.89 -30.48
CA GLU A 426 19.38 2.14 -31.86
C GLU A 426 20.45 1.84 -32.93
N GLY A 427 21.25 0.78 -32.68
CA GLY A 427 22.36 0.37 -33.57
C GLY A 427 23.71 1.01 -33.25
N THR A 428 23.84 1.76 -32.16
CA THR A 428 25.09 2.32 -31.66
C THR A 428 25.39 1.92 -30.22
N ASP A 429 26.66 1.93 -29.82
CA ASP A 429 27.09 1.65 -28.46
C ASP A 429 26.81 2.82 -27.48
N PHE A 430 26.40 3.95 -28.00
CA PHE A 430 26.24 5.19 -27.24
C PHE A 430 24.81 5.73 -27.35
N ILE A 431 24.32 6.25 -26.24
CA ILE A 431 23.05 6.99 -26.11
C ILE A 431 23.41 8.47 -26.11
N THR A 432 22.74 9.26 -26.94
CA THR A 432 22.80 10.71 -26.85
C THR A 432 21.71 11.20 -25.89
N MET A 433 22.12 11.84 -24.82
CA MET A 433 21.20 12.43 -23.82
C MET A 433 20.65 13.77 -24.33
N PRO A 434 19.58 14.31 -23.73
CA PRO A 434 19.01 15.61 -24.12
C PRO A 434 19.99 16.80 -24.11
N ASP A 435 21.08 16.68 -23.36
CA ASP A 435 22.16 17.65 -23.20
C ASP A 435 23.36 17.38 -24.12
N ASP A 436 23.16 16.64 -25.20
CA ASP A 436 24.18 16.21 -26.18
C ASP A 436 25.34 15.35 -25.60
N ARG A 437 25.28 14.99 -24.34
CA ARG A 437 26.26 14.06 -23.77
C ARG A 437 26.07 12.65 -24.33
N ARG A 438 27.16 12.01 -24.71
CA ARG A 438 27.17 10.62 -25.15
C ARG A 438 27.53 9.71 -23.97
N ILE A 439 26.64 8.81 -23.63
CA ILE A 439 26.83 7.82 -22.57
C ILE A 439 26.77 6.42 -23.18
N HIS A 440 27.70 5.57 -22.82
CA HIS A 440 27.69 4.17 -23.27
C HIS A 440 26.44 3.45 -22.76
N VAL A 441 25.75 2.68 -23.63
CA VAL A 441 24.48 1.97 -23.32
C VAL A 441 24.60 1.14 -22.04
N SER A 442 25.70 0.38 -21.86
CA SER A 442 25.89 -0.44 -20.66
C SER A 442 26.05 0.41 -19.39
N GLY A 443 26.73 1.55 -19.48
CA GLY A 443 26.87 2.47 -18.35
C GLY A 443 25.54 3.09 -17.93
N TYR A 444 24.69 3.42 -18.92
CA TYR A 444 23.35 3.93 -18.68
C TYR A 444 22.43 2.87 -18.07
N LEU A 445 22.34 1.66 -18.66
CA LEU A 445 21.49 0.57 -18.17
C LEU A 445 21.91 0.08 -16.78
N LYS A 446 23.21 0.14 -16.45
CA LYS A 446 23.69 -0.19 -15.11
C LYS A 446 23.07 0.69 -14.02
N LYS A 447 22.69 1.94 -14.32
CA LYS A 447 21.97 2.83 -13.39
C LYS A 447 20.58 2.32 -13.06
N PHE A 448 19.95 1.59 -13.99
CA PHE A 448 18.67 0.91 -13.83
C PHE A 448 18.81 -0.54 -13.37
N MET A 449 19.94 -0.86 -12.74
CA MET A 449 20.23 -2.18 -12.14
C MET A 449 20.27 -3.35 -13.13
N PHE A 450 20.57 -3.11 -14.40
CA PHE A 450 20.84 -4.18 -15.35
C PHE A 450 22.30 -4.64 -15.25
N SER A 451 22.49 -5.98 -15.20
CA SER A 451 23.81 -6.60 -15.27
C SER A 451 24.33 -6.62 -16.73
N GLN A 452 25.59 -6.94 -16.92
CA GLN A 452 26.13 -7.12 -18.28
C GLN A 452 25.44 -8.26 -19.04
N ASP A 453 25.06 -9.32 -18.34
CA ASP A 453 24.39 -10.47 -18.95
C ASP A 453 22.96 -10.11 -19.42
N ASP A 454 22.29 -9.17 -18.74
CA ASP A 454 20.95 -8.74 -19.10
C ASP A 454 20.93 -7.88 -20.39
N LEU A 455 22.04 -7.24 -20.75
CA LEU A 455 22.09 -6.30 -21.89
C LEU A 455 21.80 -6.98 -23.24
N HIS A 456 22.18 -8.25 -23.36
CA HIS A 456 22.06 -9.04 -24.60
C HIS A 456 20.98 -10.12 -24.51
N ARG A 457 20.19 -10.14 -23.44
CA ARG A 457 19.10 -11.09 -23.23
C ARG A 457 17.81 -10.58 -23.90
N PRO A 458 17.07 -11.42 -24.67
CA PRO A 458 15.82 -11.02 -25.30
C PRO A 458 14.74 -10.64 -24.28
N LEU A 459 13.95 -9.59 -24.57
CA LEU A 459 12.94 -9.06 -23.64
C LEU A 459 11.83 -10.07 -23.27
N LYS A 460 11.55 -11.06 -24.13
CA LYS A 460 10.59 -12.13 -23.81
C LYS A 460 10.96 -12.91 -22.53
N THR A 461 12.24 -12.92 -22.16
CA THR A 461 12.73 -13.61 -20.96
C THR A 461 12.72 -12.72 -19.71
N PHE A 462 12.36 -11.45 -19.85
CA PHE A 462 12.35 -10.49 -18.76
C PHE A 462 11.06 -10.61 -17.93
N SER A 463 11.22 -10.48 -16.62
CA SER A 463 10.09 -10.28 -15.69
C SER A 463 9.38 -8.95 -15.95
N GLY A 464 8.16 -8.81 -15.47
CA GLY A 464 7.41 -7.55 -15.56
C GLY A 464 8.20 -6.36 -14.99
N GLY A 465 8.80 -6.50 -13.82
CA GLY A 465 9.63 -5.46 -13.21
C GLY A 465 10.90 -5.10 -14.00
N GLU A 466 11.55 -6.08 -14.63
CA GLU A 466 12.71 -5.81 -15.50
C GLU A 466 12.28 -5.03 -16.76
N ARG A 467 11.12 -5.36 -17.33
CA ARG A 467 10.56 -4.61 -18.47
C ARG A 467 10.19 -3.19 -18.08
N ASN A 468 9.60 -2.99 -16.90
CA ASN A 468 9.28 -1.65 -16.38
C ASN A 468 10.54 -0.80 -16.20
N ARG A 469 11.62 -1.35 -15.62
CA ARG A 469 12.90 -0.63 -15.50
C ARG A 469 13.47 -0.23 -16.85
N LEU A 470 13.36 -1.09 -17.86
CA LEU A 470 13.83 -0.77 -19.21
C LEU A 470 12.96 0.31 -19.86
N GLN A 471 11.64 0.22 -19.73
CA GLN A 471 10.71 1.24 -20.22
C GLN A 471 11.01 2.60 -19.59
N MET A 472 11.28 2.61 -18.29
CA MET A 472 11.68 3.81 -17.57
C MET A 472 13.00 4.38 -18.11
N ALA A 473 14.01 3.54 -18.33
CA ALA A 473 15.27 3.96 -18.92
C ALA A 473 15.10 4.58 -20.31
N LEU A 474 14.22 4.00 -21.13
CA LEU A 474 13.85 4.56 -22.46
C LEU A 474 13.16 5.91 -22.34
N ASN A 475 12.28 6.04 -21.41
CA ASN A 475 11.48 7.23 -21.23
C ASN A 475 12.33 8.41 -20.74
N LEU A 476 13.18 8.19 -19.75
CA LEU A 476 14.08 9.19 -19.20
C LEU A 476 15.18 9.67 -20.18
N LYS A 477 15.40 8.95 -21.29
CA LYS A 477 16.26 9.37 -22.40
C LYS A 477 15.63 10.48 -23.25
N ARG A 478 14.28 10.59 -23.26
CA ARG A 478 13.56 11.51 -24.18
C ARG A 478 13.50 12.93 -23.59
N PRO A 479 13.81 13.98 -24.37
CA PRO A 479 13.69 15.35 -23.89
C PRO A 479 12.20 15.76 -23.75
N GLY A 480 11.85 16.46 -22.69
CA GLY A 480 10.49 16.96 -22.46
C GLY A 480 10.47 18.18 -21.55
N ASP A 481 9.56 19.11 -21.82
CA ASP A 481 9.28 20.25 -20.95
C ASP A 481 8.33 19.85 -19.80
N ILE A 482 7.41 18.93 -20.11
CA ILE A 482 6.45 18.36 -19.16
C ILE A 482 6.55 16.84 -19.25
N TRP A 483 6.77 16.22 -18.12
CA TRP A 483 6.68 14.77 -17.97
C TRP A 483 5.43 14.40 -17.20
N ILE A 484 4.67 13.44 -17.72
CA ILE A 484 3.46 12.92 -17.11
C ILE A 484 3.69 11.44 -16.83
N PHE A 485 3.66 11.04 -15.57
CA PHE A 485 3.75 9.65 -15.13
C PHE A 485 2.43 9.16 -14.56
N ASP A 486 1.92 8.05 -15.10
CA ASP A 486 0.71 7.39 -14.63
C ASP A 486 1.09 6.09 -13.91
N GLU A 487 1.02 6.10 -12.57
CA GLU A 487 1.38 5.00 -11.66
C GLU A 487 2.77 4.39 -11.91
N PRO A 488 3.85 5.20 -11.91
CA PRO A 488 5.18 4.72 -12.26
C PRO A 488 5.79 3.78 -11.22
N THR A 489 5.28 3.77 -9.99
CA THR A 489 5.77 2.94 -8.89
C THR A 489 5.26 1.51 -8.92
N ASN A 490 4.19 1.24 -9.68
CA ASN A 490 3.61 -0.11 -9.78
C ASN A 490 4.62 -1.10 -10.36
N ASP A 491 4.70 -2.28 -9.73
CA ASP A 491 5.61 -3.38 -10.09
C ASP A 491 7.12 -3.06 -9.99
N LEU A 492 7.50 -1.88 -9.45
CA LEU A 492 8.90 -1.55 -9.17
C LEU A 492 9.28 -1.99 -7.75
N ASP A 493 10.52 -2.43 -7.57
CA ASP A 493 11.05 -2.65 -6.23
C ASP A 493 11.50 -1.34 -5.58
N LEU A 494 11.61 -1.35 -4.25
CA LEU A 494 11.97 -0.17 -3.45
C LEU A 494 13.29 0.48 -3.90
N GLU A 495 14.26 -0.33 -4.35
CA GLU A 495 15.54 0.19 -4.83
C GLU A 495 15.38 0.97 -6.14
N THR A 496 14.55 0.46 -7.05
CA THR A 496 14.23 1.14 -8.34
C THR A 496 13.42 2.41 -8.10
N ILE A 497 12.46 2.38 -7.16
CA ILE A 497 11.68 3.57 -6.77
C ILE A 497 12.63 4.66 -6.25
N GLN A 498 13.60 4.33 -5.38
CA GLN A 498 14.59 5.30 -4.88
C GLN A 498 15.44 5.93 -5.99
N VAL A 499 15.80 5.15 -7.02
CA VAL A 499 16.52 5.70 -8.19
C VAL A 499 15.63 6.67 -8.94
N LEU A 500 14.37 6.30 -9.19
CA LEU A 500 13.40 7.15 -9.88
C LEU A 500 13.14 8.45 -9.12
N GLU A 501 12.98 8.39 -7.80
CA GLU A 501 12.82 9.58 -6.94
C GLU A 501 13.94 10.58 -7.16
N LYS A 502 15.18 10.14 -7.03
CA LYS A 502 16.35 11.01 -7.21
C LYS A 502 16.42 11.65 -8.60
N GLU A 503 16.06 10.90 -9.62
CA GLU A 503 16.03 11.42 -10.99
C GLU A 503 14.94 12.47 -11.17
N LEU A 504 13.74 12.23 -10.65
CA LEU A 504 12.61 13.15 -10.73
C LEU A 504 12.78 14.37 -9.81
N GLU A 505 13.42 14.22 -8.64
CA GLU A 505 13.82 15.35 -7.79
C GLU A 505 14.78 16.31 -8.50
N ASN A 506 15.71 15.77 -9.29
CA ASN A 506 16.70 16.56 -10.02
C ASN A 506 16.21 17.05 -11.40
N PHE A 507 15.03 16.61 -11.83
CA PHE A 507 14.46 17.05 -13.10
C PHE A 507 14.07 18.53 -13.03
N GLY A 508 14.63 19.35 -13.90
CA GLY A 508 14.40 20.80 -13.93
C GLY A 508 13.16 21.22 -14.70
N GLY A 509 12.50 20.33 -15.44
CA GLY A 509 11.22 20.56 -16.13
C GLY A 509 10.03 20.45 -15.20
N SER A 510 8.83 20.41 -15.77
CA SER A 510 7.60 20.24 -15.00
C SER A 510 7.14 18.80 -15.03
N LEU A 511 6.58 18.36 -13.91
CA LEU A 511 6.14 16.99 -13.69
C LEU A 511 4.67 16.96 -13.30
N ILE A 512 3.90 16.03 -13.86
CA ILE A 512 2.60 15.63 -13.36
C ILE A 512 2.69 14.14 -13.01
N LEU A 513 2.44 13.82 -11.76
CA LEU A 513 2.60 12.48 -11.21
C LEU A 513 1.27 11.96 -10.67
N ILE A 514 0.74 10.91 -11.27
CA ILE A 514 -0.35 10.13 -10.71
C ILE A 514 0.29 8.97 -9.97
N SER A 515 0.10 8.89 -8.67
CA SER A 515 0.58 7.77 -7.86
C SER A 515 -0.24 7.61 -6.58
N HIS A 516 -0.33 6.40 -6.09
CA HIS A 516 -0.87 6.07 -4.77
C HIS A 516 0.24 5.82 -3.73
N ASP A 517 1.51 5.92 -4.13
CA ASP A 517 2.66 5.89 -3.22
C ASP A 517 2.87 7.25 -2.55
N ARG A 518 2.45 7.35 -1.29
CA ARG A 518 2.51 8.57 -0.48
C ARG A 518 3.94 9.09 -0.28
N ALA A 519 4.89 8.18 -0.03
CA ALA A 519 6.30 8.52 0.16
C ALA A 519 6.90 9.11 -1.12
N PHE A 520 6.60 8.48 -2.26
CA PHE A 520 7.04 8.94 -3.56
C PHE A 520 6.46 10.30 -3.95
N LEU A 521 5.16 10.51 -3.68
CA LEU A 521 4.51 11.80 -3.87
C LEU A 521 5.16 12.87 -3.00
N ASN A 522 5.40 12.57 -1.73
CA ASN A 522 5.97 13.53 -0.79
C ASN A 522 7.40 13.95 -1.14
N SER A 523 8.23 13.00 -1.62
CA SER A 523 9.61 13.28 -2.01
C SER A 523 9.73 14.07 -3.32
N VAL A 524 8.85 13.80 -4.29
CA VAL A 524 9.00 14.33 -5.65
C VAL A 524 8.16 15.58 -5.90
N THR A 525 6.97 15.71 -5.26
CA THR A 525 6.02 16.78 -5.61
C THR A 525 6.13 18.00 -4.71
N ASN A 526 5.89 19.19 -5.30
CA ASN A 526 5.80 20.45 -4.57
C ASN A 526 4.41 21.09 -4.63
N LYS A 527 3.46 20.45 -5.32
CA LYS A 527 2.06 20.84 -5.43
C LYS A 527 1.20 19.60 -5.56
N VAL A 528 -0.05 19.69 -5.12
CA VAL A 528 -1.03 18.61 -5.28
C VAL A 528 -2.32 19.14 -5.89
N TRP A 529 -2.84 18.42 -6.88
CA TRP A 529 -4.19 18.58 -7.43
C TRP A 529 -5.03 17.40 -6.96
N LEU A 530 -6.04 17.67 -6.18
CA LEU A 530 -6.97 16.67 -5.65
C LEU A 530 -8.28 16.73 -6.42
N ILE A 531 -8.64 15.65 -7.11
CA ILE A 531 -9.93 15.50 -7.79
C ILE A 531 -10.89 14.83 -6.82
N GLN A 532 -11.94 15.57 -6.42
CA GLN A 532 -12.98 15.08 -5.54
C GLN A 532 -14.31 15.76 -5.83
N ASP A 533 -15.42 14.99 -5.76
CA ASP A 533 -16.79 15.48 -5.89
C ASP A 533 -16.98 16.44 -7.09
N GLU A 534 -16.47 16.00 -8.26
CA GLU A 534 -16.50 16.74 -9.54
C GLU A 534 -15.72 18.08 -9.53
N LYS A 535 -14.88 18.33 -8.53
CA LYS A 535 -14.02 19.51 -8.40
C LYS A 535 -12.55 19.11 -8.38
N VAL A 536 -11.70 20.09 -8.65
CA VAL A 536 -10.24 19.92 -8.49
C VAL A 536 -9.76 21.00 -7.54
N GLU A 537 -9.24 20.55 -6.40
CA GLU A 537 -8.68 21.42 -5.39
C GLU A 537 -7.15 21.47 -5.53
N PHE A 538 -6.59 22.63 -5.19
CA PHE A 538 -5.17 22.92 -5.30
C PHE A 538 -4.53 23.07 -3.92
N PHE A 539 -3.44 22.35 -3.69
CA PHE A 539 -2.62 22.48 -2.49
C PHE A 539 -1.18 22.84 -2.85
N SER A 540 -0.62 23.80 -2.11
CA SER A 540 0.81 24.16 -2.20
C SER A 540 1.58 23.29 -1.22
N GLY A 541 2.52 22.49 -1.72
CA GLY A 541 3.34 21.55 -0.95
C GLY A 541 3.15 20.10 -1.38
N GLY A 542 3.83 19.18 -0.67
CA GLY A 542 3.76 17.73 -0.93
C GLY A 542 2.52 17.07 -0.35
N TYR A 543 2.52 15.74 -0.38
CA TYR A 543 1.41 14.91 0.15
C TYR A 543 1.09 15.17 1.62
N GLU A 544 2.09 15.45 2.46
CA GLU A 544 1.90 15.71 3.90
C GLU A 544 0.93 16.87 4.20
N GLN A 545 0.83 17.85 3.31
CA GLN A 545 -0.11 18.97 3.49
C GLN A 545 -1.55 18.63 3.13
N VAL A 546 -1.74 17.60 2.31
CA VAL A 546 -3.07 17.12 1.89
C VAL A 546 -3.59 16.04 2.82
N GLU A 547 -2.70 15.32 3.49
CA GLU A 547 -3.06 14.17 4.34
C GLU A 547 -4.09 14.50 5.42
N PRO A 548 -3.97 15.59 6.22
CA PRO A 548 -4.97 15.95 7.23
C PRO A 548 -6.34 16.25 6.63
N TYR A 549 -6.35 16.87 5.44
CA TYR A 549 -7.60 17.16 4.72
C TYR A 549 -8.27 15.87 4.25
N LEU A 550 -7.51 14.94 3.69
CA LEU A 550 -8.03 13.62 3.29
C LEU A 550 -8.54 12.83 4.50
N GLU A 551 -7.90 12.93 5.65
CA GLU A 551 -8.34 12.28 6.89
C GLU A 551 -9.67 12.84 7.38
N ALA A 552 -9.81 14.16 7.40
CA ALA A 552 -11.05 14.82 7.74
C ALA A 552 -12.22 14.40 6.83
N LEU A 553 -11.97 14.30 5.51
CA LEU A 553 -12.97 13.85 4.54
C LEU A 553 -13.37 12.37 4.72
N ILE A 554 -12.42 11.50 5.06
CA ILE A 554 -12.71 10.09 5.33
C ILE A 554 -13.57 9.98 6.58
N LEU A 555 -13.24 10.73 7.63
CA LEU A 555 -14.01 10.77 8.87
C LEU A 555 -15.44 11.29 8.64
N GLU A 556 -15.59 12.36 7.87
CA GLU A 556 -16.91 12.91 7.50
C GLU A 556 -17.75 11.86 6.74
N LYS A 557 -17.17 11.16 5.77
CA LYS A 557 -17.86 10.07 5.05
C LYS A 557 -18.25 8.91 5.98
N GLN A 558 -17.39 8.54 6.91
CA GLN A 558 -17.70 7.48 7.89
C GLN A 558 -18.85 7.89 8.81
N LEU A 559 -18.92 9.15 9.23
CA LEU A 559 -20.01 9.68 10.03
C LEU A 559 -21.34 9.68 9.23
N LEU A 560 -21.30 10.09 7.97
CA LEU A 560 -22.50 10.07 7.09
C LEU A 560 -22.98 8.65 6.77
N ASP A 561 -22.05 7.68 6.63
CA ASP A 561 -22.40 6.27 6.40
C ASP A 561 -22.89 5.58 7.69
N SER A 562 -22.53 6.08 8.86
CA SER A 562 -22.97 5.57 10.17
C SER A 562 -24.32 6.11 10.62
N GLU A 563 -24.84 7.18 9.99
CA GLU A 563 -26.22 7.58 10.18
C GLU A 563 -27.13 6.44 9.69
N PRO A 564 -28.07 5.93 10.51
CA PRO A 564 -28.98 4.88 10.10
C PRO A 564 -29.77 5.38 8.90
N LYS A 565 -29.51 4.80 7.72
CA LYS A 565 -30.36 5.01 6.54
C LYS A 565 -31.78 4.72 6.96
N GLU A 566 -32.59 5.77 7.07
CA GLU A 566 -34.04 5.61 7.23
C GLU A 566 -34.52 4.57 6.22
N ILE A 567 -34.88 3.41 6.73
CA ILE A 567 -35.61 2.42 5.96
C ILE A 567 -36.81 3.15 5.38
N LYS A 568 -36.87 3.35 4.07
CA LYS A 568 -38.06 3.80 3.38
C LYS A 568 -39.17 2.79 3.67
N LYS A 569 -39.83 2.97 4.81
CA LYS A 569 -41.12 2.37 5.07
C LYS A 569 -42.09 2.97 4.05
N GLU A 570 -42.80 2.12 3.36
CA GLU A 570 -43.98 2.46 2.57
C GLU A 570 -44.81 3.50 3.33
N LYS A 571 -45.28 4.53 2.60
CA LYS A 571 -46.05 5.64 3.15
C LYS A 571 -47.18 5.11 4.04
N PRO A 572 -47.09 5.23 5.35
CA PRO A 572 -48.30 5.18 6.18
C PRO A 572 -49.04 6.51 6.03
N SER A 573 -50.38 6.42 6.03
CA SER A 573 -51.28 7.53 6.11
C SER A 573 -50.83 8.58 7.14
N PRO A 574 -51.14 9.90 6.94
CA PRO A 574 -50.56 10.97 7.71
C PRO A 574 -50.83 10.80 9.22
N PRO A 575 -49.77 10.89 10.05
CA PRO A 575 -49.94 10.73 11.49
C PRO A 575 -50.82 11.87 12.03
N LYS A 576 -51.81 11.50 12.86
CA LYS A 576 -52.60 12.43 13.63
C LYS A 576 -51.64 13.32 14.42
N LYS A 577 -51.65 14.63 14.20
CA LYS A 577 -50.87 15.63 14.95
C LYS A 577 -51.18 15.47 16.44
N ILE A 578 -50.17 15.00 17.18
CA ILE A 578 -50.23 14.91 18.67
C ILE A 578 -50.07 16.38 19.14
N LYS A 579 -51.14 16.98 19.64
CA LYS A 579 -51.08 18.31 20.22
C LYS A 579 -50.45 18.21 21.61
N MET A 580 -49.46 19.07 21.87
CA MET A 580 -48.88 19.27 23.21
C MET A 580 -49.97 19.40 24.29
N THR A 581 -49.83 18.67 25.35
CA THR A 581 -50.65 18.85 26.55
C THR A 581 -50.32 20.17 27.25
N ASN A 582 -51.23 20.72 28.03
CA ASN A 582 -50.98 21.96 28.76
C ASN A 582 -49.80 21.88 29.75
N LYS A 583 -49.50 20.69 30.22
CA LYS A 583 -48.34 20.41 31.10
C LYS A 583 -47.01 20.46 30.33
N GLU A 584 -46.99 19.92 29.11
CA GLU A 584 -45.81 19.96 28.21
C GLU A 584 -45.54 21.39 27.72
N LYS A 585 -46.57 22.21 27.47
CA LYS A 585 -46.41 23.62 27.12
C LYS A 585 -45.82 24.46 28.26
N MET A 586 -46.20 24.15 29.51
CA MET A 586 -45.59 24.81 30.66
C MET A 586 -44.13 24.34 30.86
N ARG A 587 -43.84 23.06 30.68
CA ARG A 587 -42.48 22.52 30.78
C ARG A 587 -41.56 23.11 29.70
N PHE A 588 -42.03 23.22 28.46
CA PHE A 588 -41.28 23.83 27.33
C PHE A 588 -40.90 25.30 27.58
N LYS A 589 -41.70 26.07 28.31
CA LYS A 589 -41.40 27.49 28.67
C LYS A 589 -40.33 27.61 29.77
N VAL A 590 -40.19 26.57 30.61
CA VAL A 590 -39.28 26.62 31.78
C VAL A 590 -37.94 25.99 31.47
N ILE A 591 -37.90 24.99 30.57
CA ILE A 591 -36.72 24.20 30.30
C ILE A 591 -35.56 25.04 29.71
N GLU A 592 -35.87 26.03 28.87
CA GLU A 592 -34.90 26.93 28.27
C GLU A 592 -34.18 27.79 29.32
N SER A 593 -34.90 28.28 30.31
CA SER A 593 -34.33 29.04 31.44
C SER A 593 -33.55 28.14 32.42
N GLU A 594 -33.90 26.82 32.50
CA GLU A 594 -33.17 25.87 33.31
C GLU A 594 -31.84 25.47 32.64
N ILE A 595 -31.82 25.38 31.32
CA ILE A 595 -30.58 25.14 30.53
C ILE A 595 -29.63 26.31 30.72
N GLU A 596 -30.05 27.54 30.47
CA GLU A 596 -29.24 28.76 30.65
C GLU A 596 -28.69 28.90 32.07
N SER A 597 -29.50 28.58 33.09
CA SER A 597 -29.06 28.62 34.50
C SER A 597 -28.01 27.59 34.83
N ASN A 598 -28.10 26.38 34.25
CA ASN A 598 -27.09 25.32 34.49
C ASN A 598 -25.81 25.55 33.66
N GLU A 599 -25.93 26.11 32.46
CA GLU A 599 -24.75 26.53 31.64
C GLU A 599 -23.97 27.64 32.35
N SER A 600 -24.65 28.66 32.89
CA SER A 600 -23.98 29.72 33.67
C SER A 600 -23.25 29.19 34.92
N LYS A 601 -23.80 28.16 35.58
CA LYS A 601 -23.09 27.48 36.70
C LYS A 601 -21.89 26.66 36.22
N LEU A 602 -22.01 26.04 35.08
CA LEU A 602 -20.92 25.29 34.48
C LEU A 602 -19.74 26.20 34.11
N GLU A 603 -20.03 27.37 33.50
CA GLU A 603 -19.03 28.39 33.24
C GLU A 603 -18.32 28.88 34.52
N GLN A 604 -19.04 29.09 35.59
CA GLN A 604 -18.43 29.49 36.89
C GLN A 604 -17.48 28.42 37.41
N ILE A 605 -17.88 27.15 37.38
CA ILE A 605 -17.02 26.04 37.81
C ILE A 605 -15.78 25.90 36.88
N GLN A 606 -15.95 26.11 35.60
CA GLN A 606 -14.82 26.06 34.64
C GLN A 606 -13.83 27.22 34.88
N GLU A 607 -14.35 28.44 35.20
CA GLU A 607 -13.50 29.58 35.59
C GLU A 607 -12.77 29.32 36.90
N GLU A 608 -13.43 28.71 37.91
CA GLU A 608 -12.77 28.32 39.16
C GLU A 608 -11.69 27.27 38.96
N LEU A 609 -11.94 26.28 38.10
CA LEU A 609 -10.95 25.25 37.73
C LEU A 609 -9.76 25.84 36.95
N ALA A 610 -10.03 26.80 36.04
CA ALA A 610 -8.99 27.45 35.25
C ALA A 610 -8.07 28.36 36.12
N ASN A 611 -8.63 28.97 37.16
CA ASN A 611 -7.90 29.84 38.08
C ASN A 611 -7.33 29.11 39.30
N PHE A 612 -7.45 27.79 39.36
CA PHE A 612 -7.01 26.99 40.49
C PHE A 612 -5.48 26.88 40.54
N ASP A 613 -4.88 27.22 41.69
CA ASP A 613 -3.44 27.17 41.87
C ASP A 613 -2.97 25.72 42.17
N TYR A 614 -2.51 25.04 41.13
CA TYR A 614 -1.99 23.67 41.20
C TYR A 614 -0.59 23.56 41.85
N ALA A 615 0.07 24.68 42.16
CA ALA A 615 1.44 24.68 42.73
C ALA A 615 1.45 24.46 44.24
N SER A 616 0.30 24.63 44.93
CA SER A 616 0.20 24.53 46.39
C SER A 616 -0.91 23.52 46.83
N LEU A 617 -0.74 22.26 46.48
CA LEU A 617 -1.70 21.18 46.83
C LEU A 617 -1.59 20.78 48.31
N SER A 618 -2.55 21.21 49.14
CA SER A 618 -2.82 20.62 50.47
C SER A 618 -3.93 19.57 50.35
N GLU A 619 -4.04 18.68 51.33
CA GLU A 619 -5.06 17.61 51.37
C GLU A 619 -6.49 18.14 51.26
N GLU A 620 -6.75 19.33 51.83
CA GLU A 620 -8.05 20.03 51.75
C GLU A 620 -8.33 20.58 50.34
N LYS A 621 -7.31 21.16 49.68
CA LYS A 621 -7.42 21.65 48.31
C LYS A 621 -7.63 20.53 47.30
N SER A 622 -7.04 19.37 47.52
CA SER A 622 -7.24 18.17 46.68
C SER A 622 -8.67 17.64 46.76
N LYS A 623 -9.27 17.64 47.98
CA LYS A 623 -10.69 17.29 48.14
C LYS A 623 -11.63 18.26 47.47
N TYR A 624 -11.34 19.57 47.58
CA TYR A 624 -12.14 20.62 46.92
C TYR A 624 -12.08 20.52 45.39
N LEU A 625 -10.88 20.22 44.82
CA LEU A 625 -10.73 19.97 43.38
C LEU A 625 -11.52 18.74 42.91
N GLY A 626 -11.55 17.68 43.75
CA GLY A 626 -12.37 16.50 43.48
C GLY A 626 -13.86 16.82 43.45
N GLN A 627 -14.35 17.65 44.37
CA GLN A 627 -15.75 18.10 44.38
C GLN A 627 -16.11 18.96 43.17
N LEU A 628 -15.24 19.91 42.76
CA LEU A 628 -15.48 20.73 41.58
C LEU A 628 -15.56 19.90 40.30
N ASN A 629 -14.71 18.87 40.14
CA ASN A 629 -14.76 18.00 38.96
C ASN A 629 -16.04 17.11 38.99
N GLU A 630 -16.47 16.66 40.16
CA GLU A 630 -17.71 15.88 40.31
C GLU A 630 -18.95 16.75 40.03
N ASP A 631 -18.97 18.00 40.50
CA ASP A 631 -20.01 18.95 40.21
C ASP A 631 -20.06 19.34 38.74
N GLN A 632 -18.92 19.54 38.08
CA GLN A 632 -18.81 19.73 36.62
C GLN A 632 -19.47 18.58 35.85
N THR A 633 -19.08 17.36 36.15
CA THR A 633 -19.60 16.15 35.47
C THR A 633 -21.11 15.99 35.68
N ASN A 634 -21.59 16.28 36.89
CA ASN A 634 -23.01 16.20 37.20
C ASN A 634 -23.83 17.26 36.47
N LEU A 635 -23.31 18.52 36.36
CA LEU A 635 -23.94 19.59 35.60
C LEU A 635 -23.95 19.32 34.09
N GLU A 636 -22.84 18.78 33.53
CA GLU A 636 -22.77 18.40 32.12
C GLU A 636 -23.82 17.33 31.78
N ASN A 637 -23.93 16.27 32.58
CA ASN A 637 -24.96 15.26 32.40
C ASN A 637 -26.38 15.81 32.50
N LYS A 638 -26.61 16.73 33.44
CA LYS A 638 -27.93 17.34 33.64
C LYS A 638 -28.31 18.28 32.49
N ILE A 639 -27.37 19.01 31.94
CA ILE A 639 -27.56 19.83 30.76
C ILE A 639 -27.94 18.97 29.55
N LEU A 640 -27.28 17.81 29.40
CA LEU A 640 -27.53 16.86 28.32
C LEU A 640 -28.94 16.26 28.41
N GLU A 641 -29.38 15.85 29.61
CA GLU A 641 -30.77 15.40 29.85
C GLU A 641 -31.81 16.48 29.53
N LEU A 642 -31.53 17.75 29.89
CA LEU A 642 -32.41 18.84 29.59
C LEU A 642 -32.50 19.18 28.09
N TYR A 643 -31.41 19.03 27.33
CA TYR A 643 -31.42 19.16 25.89
C TYR A 643 -32.22 18.04 25.21
N GLU A 644 -32.09 16.80 25.65
CA GLU A 644 -32.88 15.67 25.13
C GLU A 644 -34.41 15.92 25.41
N GLU A 645 -34.75 16.37 26.60
CA GLU A 645 -36.14 16.71 26.93
C GLU A 645 -36.67 17.89 26.09
N PHE A 646 -35.81 18.87 25.82
CA PHE A 646 -36.14 20.05 24.99
C PHE A 646 -36.38 19.64 23.52
N GLU A 647 -35.55 18.80 22.94
CA GLU A 647 -35.73 18.27 21.57
C GLU A 647 -37.04 17.46 21.46
N ASP A 648 -37.32 16.58 22.42
CA ASP A 648 -38.55 15.79 22.44
C ASP A 648 -39.82 16.69 22.53
N LEU A 649 -39.75 17.79 23.25
CA LEU A 649 -40.84 18.76 23.33
C LEU A 649 -40.92 19.61 22.05
N GLN A 650 -39.79 19.94 21.42
CA GLN A 650 -39.73 20.69 20.18
C GLN A 650 -40.32 19.91 18.99
N LEU A 651 -40.11 18.60 18.93
CA LEU A 651 -40.71 17.70 17.93
C LEU A 651 -42.25 17.63 18.03
N LYS A 652 -42.83 17.98 19.18
CA LYS A 652 -44.29 18.05 19.42
C LYS A 652 -44.89 19.44 19.17
N THR A 653 -44.04 20.43 18.84
CA THR A 653 -44.52 21.79 18.48
C THR A 653 -45.03 21.77 17.02
N PRO A 654 -46.17 22.45 16.71
CA PRO A 654 -46.81 22.41 15.42
C PRO A 654 -46.06 23.14 14.29
#